data_cd72cefc026ec765778661be89950c92
#
_entry.id   cd72cefc026ec765778661be89950c92
#
_cell.length_a   1.000
_cell.length_b   1.000
_cell.length_c   1.000
_cell.angle_alpha   90.00
_cell.angle_beta   90.00
_cell.angle_gamma   90.00
#
_symmetry.space_group_name_H-M   'P 1'
#
loop_
_entity.id
_entity.type
_entity.pdbx_description
1 polymer ?
#
loop_
_entity_poly.entity_id
_entity_poly.type
_entity_poly.pdbx_seq_one_letter_code
_entity_poly.pdbx_strand_id
1 'polypeptide(L)'
;MGRFIKGTKIAKDVNEFTLPNVPDGFTIESNGADFEQIIGEADKETGKLPVVHPMTDKEVQISFNVTETKTGNVKNTGDLAFTVEGTKDTTKAKNAKPSVIPEIQEWFSESDQKVSVDTLTEVTYSDDSLKAIVDEFVSDYKDFTGKELKAGKSSEGKANAFNFKKAAPDELLGDEGYTMDIKSDRIDVQSVSVTGNMYGMQTILQMYKGSEDGGYSIGTMRDYPRYETRGFLLDVARKPVSLEMMKEITRTMRYYKMNDFQAHLSDNYIWLGEYGKNGTENNAFNAYEAFRLESGLTNEAGESPTAKDYSITKEQFKKFIADERAVGMNIVPEIDVPAHALSFTKIWPELKVSNKLHNNNPLIDHFDLTNDAAVTKIKEIFDDYTKGTNPTFDADTVVHIGADEFMADAKSYREFVNEIIPYVDKTNTVRMWGGLTQIKDNPPTEINKDAIDGVQINLWSKDWADGIDMYNMGYDLINTIDDHGYLVPDGSLTRKNAYGDLLDIGRIFKDFKVNNVRTKNGAYKAVPSGDDQMLGAAFALWSDNIDRKASGLSESDLYWRFFDAMPFYAEKTWAATGQEKGTSAKLTALAEKMGTGPNTNPYYQEEKKGEEYEKYEFADMKDSSENKRDLKEGKGAEVKDGVLNLGDEESYVTTPIEQLGNGNAISFDLELNKPSKPGDILFEADPAYGTHDIRVMENGKLGFTRELYDYYFDYELPVGKKVNLKIVSTQQKTELFADGRSVGTAVGKFVHNGQVKKEGIKNATFALPIERIGSKTNALAGKIDNVVVSAVNTEDKYNKKDWTITTDSEYSNNSATEGEVTKAFDGKADTKWHSEWQAGAGETNGRLHDGAPTGQGT
;
A
#
# COMPACT_ATOMS: atom_id res chain seq x y z
N MET A 1 27.78 19.88 -25.84
CA MET A 1 27.10 20.78 -24.90
C MET A 1 27.39 20.45 -23.44
N GLY A 2 27.17 19.26 -22.96
CA GLY A 2 27.36 18.92 -21.53
C GLY A 2 28.72 19.27 -20.89
N ARG A 3 29.76 19.58 -21.64
CA ARG A 3 31.05 20.05 -21.12
C ARG A 3 31.07 21.53 -20.72
N PHE A 4 30.12 22.34 -21.21
CA PHE A 4 30.10 23.77 -20.97
C PHE A 4 29.13 24.21 -19.88
N ILE A 5 28.22 23.35 -19.48
CA ILE A 5 27.10 23.70 -18.59
C ILE A 5 27.21 22.98 -17.25
N LYS A 6 27.90 21.83 -17.19
CA LYS A 6 28.02 21.02 -15.98
C LYS A 6 28.73 21.76 -14.86
N GLY A 7 28.09 21.89 -13.69
CA GLY A 7 28.65 22.53 -12.50
C GLY A 7 28.45 24.02 -12.43
N THR A 8 27.58 24.62 -13.24
CA THR A 8 27.28 26.04 -13.18
C THR A 8 26.46 26.36 -11.92
N LYS A 9 26.98 27.31 -11.13
CA LYS A 9 26.25 27.84 -9.97
C LYS A 9 25.41 29.04 -10.44
N ILE A 10 24.11 29.01 -10.13
CA ILE A 10 23.19 30.14 -10.32
C ILE A 10 23.28 31.02 -9.07
N ALA A 11 23.83 32.22 -9.23
CA ALA A 11 24.08 33.14 -8.12
C ALA A 11 22.78 33.82 -7.63
N LYS A 12 22.75 34.26 -6.37
CA LYS A 12 21.61 34.87 -5.67
C LYS A 12 20.89 36.02 -6.37
N ASP A 13 21.60 36.71 -7.26
CA ASP A 13 21.08 37.86 -8.01
C ASP A 13 20.46 37.48 -9.38
N VAL A 14 20.46 36.19 -9.72
CA VAL A 14 19.93 35.66 -10.98
C VAL A 14 18.53 35.10 -10.75
N ASN A 15 17.51 35.88 -11.04
CA ASN A 15 16.10 35.46 -10.88
C ASN A 15 15.48 34.85 -12.15
N GLU A 16 16.25 34.85 -13.26
CA GLU A 16 15.84 34.22 -14.52
C GLU A 16 17.03 33.50 -15.13
N PHE A 17 16.84 32.24 -15.49
CA PHE A 17 17.83 31.46 -16.21
C PHE A 17 17.63 31.62 -17.73
N THR A 18 18.68 31.97 -18.44
CA THR A 18 18.64 32.10 -19.90
C THR A 18 19.14 30.82 -20.55
N LEU A 19 18.42 30.32 -21.54
CA LEU A 19 18.82 29.13 -22.30
C LEU A 19 20.22 29.27 -22.88
N PRO A 20 21.03 28.18 -22.87
CA PRO A 20 22.36 28.17 -23.47
C PRO A 20 22.32 28.49 -24.97
N ASN A 21 23.31 29.25 -25.47
CA ASN A 21 23.45 29.45 -26.90
C ASN A 21 23.81 28.15 -27.62
N VAL A 22 23.16 27.92 -28.74
CA VAL A 22 23.46 26.79 -29.64
C VAL A 22 24.05 27.30 -30.95
N PRO A 23 24.82 26.46 -31.71
CA PRO A 23 25.33 26.81 -33.03
C PRO A 23 24.23 27.11 -34.04
N ASP A 24 24.56 27.87 -35.08
CA ASP A 24 23.65 28.11 -36.22
C ASP A 24 23.14 26.80 -36.79
N GLY A 25 21.85 26.73 -37.05
CA GLY A 25 21.17 25.53 -37.57
C GLY A 25 20.59 24.63 -36.48
N PHE A 26 20.66 25.05 -35.23
CA PHE A 26 20.03 24.37 -34.08
C PHE A 26 19.18 25.35 -33.28
N THR A 27 18.12 24.82 -32.65
CA THR A 27 17.34 25.50 -31.59
C THR A 27 17.43 24.68 -30.31
N ILE A 28 17.22 25.34 -29.17
CA ILE A 28 17.21 24.71 -27.85
C ILE A 28 15.99 25.18 -27.07
N GLU A 29 15.36 24.28 -26.38
CA GLU A 29 14.26 24.54 -25.47
C GLU A 29 14.45 23.76 -24.17
N SER A 30 13.85 24.22 -23.07
CA SER A 30 13.82 23.48 -21.82
C SER A 30 12.94 22.25 -21.95
N ASN A 31 13.36 21.12 -21.35
CA ASN A 31 12.56 19.92 -21.22
C ASN A 31 12.19 19.66 -19.75
N GLY A 32 12.22 20.73 -18.92
CA GLY A 32 11.87 20.69 -17.52
C GLY A 32 13.05 20.53 -16.55
N ALA A 33 12.77 20.83 -15.30
CA ALA A 33 13.67 20.66 -14.15
C ALA A 33 13.08 19.71 -13.13
N ASP A 34 13.89 18.94 -12.43
CA ASP A 34 13.44 17.98 -11.41
C ASP A 34 12.79 18.66 -10.19
N PHE A 35 13.05 19.95 -10.01
CA PHE A 35 12.40 20.82 -9.03
C PHE A 35 11.92 22.10 -9.71
N GLU A 36 10.74 22.04 -10.30
CA GLU A 36 10.09 23.20 -10.93
C GLU A 36 9.82 24.33 -9.94
N GLN A 37 9.73 24.02 -8.67
CA GLN A 37 9.60 24.96 -7.56
C GLN A 37 10.85 25.83 -7.35
N ILE A 38 11.97 25.46 -7.97
CA ILE A 38 13.25 26.20 -7.94
C ILE A 38 13.53 26.82 -9.30
N ILE A 39 13.41 26.03 -10.38
CA ILE A 39 13.56 26.53 -11.76
C ILE A 39 12.28 26.11 -12.49
N GLY A 40 11.42 27.08 -12.72
CA GLY A 40 10.12 26.84 -13.35
C GLY A 40 10.21 26.69 -14.86
N GLU A 41 9.05 26.49 -15.46
CA GLU A 41 8.91 26.36 -16.91
C GLU A 41 9.40 27.60 -17.66
N ALA A 42 9.84 27.38 -18.88
CA ALA A 42 10.26 28.46 -19.74
C ALA A 42 9.07 29.35 -20.16
N ASP A 43 9.22 30.65 -19.97
CA ASP A 43 8.28 31.63 -20.52
C ASP A 43 8.22 31.50 -22.04
N LYS A 44 7.05 31.31 -22.60
CA LYS A 44 6.82 31.02 -24.04
C LYS A 44 7.24 32.15 -24.99
N GLU A 45 7.31 33.41 -24.49
CA GLU A 45 7.65 34.57 -25.32
C GLU A 45 9.17 34.85 -25.27
N THR A 46 9.78 34.73 -24.10
CA THR A 46 11.17 35.08 -23.86
C THR A 46 12.12 33.90 -23.84
N GLY A 47 11.61 32.67 -23.66
CA GLY A 47 12.41 31.46 -23.47
C GLY A 47 13.20 31.45 -22.17
N LYS A 48 12.92 32.34 -21.23
CA LYS A 48 13.57 32.38 -19.93
C LYS A 48 12.84 31.52 -18.90
N LEU A 49 13.60 30.87 -18.02
CA LEU A 49 13.08 30.08 -16.91
C LEU A 49 13.16 30.93 -15.63
N PRO A 50 12.05 31.11 -14.91
CA PRO A 50 12.06 31.80 -13.62
C PRO A 50 12.85 30.97 -12.59
N VAL A 51 13.58 31.65 -11.69
CA VAL A 51 14.38 31.05 -10.62
C VAL A 51 13.92 31.59 -9.29
N VAL A 52 13.48 30.70 -8.40
CA VAL A 52 13.23 30.96 -6.99
C VAL A 52 14.40 30.36 -6.18
N HIS A 53 15.13 31.22 -5.49
CA HIS A 53 16.28 30.78 -4.71
C HIS A 53 15.86 30.01 -3.46
N PRO A 54 16.38 28.77 -3.25
CA PRO A 54 16.08 27.97 -2.06
C PRO A 54 16.65 28.61 -0.78
N MET A 55 16.28 28.07 0.37
CA MET A 55 16.81 28.54 1.64
C MET A 55 18.32 28.28 1.78
N THR A 56 18.76 27.11 1.31
CA THR A 56 20.18 26.72 1.27
C THR A 56 20.53 26.27 -0.15
N ASP A 57 21.82 26.25 -0.49
CA ASP A 57 22.27 25.79 -1.81
C ASP A 57 21.60 24.43 -2.15
N LYS A 58 20.98 24.34 -3.33
CA LYS A 58 20.31 23.13 -3.81
C LYS A 58 20.75 22.78 -5.23
N GLU A 59 21.03 21.50 -5.44
CA GLU A 59 21.28 20.96 -6.78
C GLU A 59 19.94 20.70 -7.47
N VAL A 60 19.82 21.14 -8.71
CA VAL A 60 18.67 20.95 -9.58
C VAL A 60 19.15 20.33 -10.88
N GLN A 61 18.44 19.31 -11.36
CA GLN A 61 18.71 18.68 -12.65
C GLN A 61 17.79 19.29 -13.70
N ILE A 62 18.34 19.73 -14.82
CA ILE A 62 17.59 20.27 -15.95
C ILE A 62 18.00 19.53 -17.21
N SER A 63 17.06 19.22 -18.09
CA SER A 63 17.37 18.73 -19.42
C SER A 63 16.88 19.68 -20.50
N PHE A 64 17.47 19.57 -21.69
CA PHE A 64 17.16 20.42 -22.83
C PHE A 64 16.94 19.57 -24.08
N ASN A 65 15.95 19.95 -24.88
CA ASN A 65 15.74 19.43 -26.22
C ASN A 65 16.47 20.31 -27.24
N VAL A 66 17.39 19.71 -28.01
CA VAL A 66 18.13 20.39 -29.07
C VAL A 66 17.62 19.86 -30.40
N THR A 67 17.06 20.77 -31.20
CA THR A 67 16.47 20.45 -32.51
C THR A 67 17.37 20.95 -33.64
N GLU A 68 17.72 20.09 -34.58
CA GLU A 68 18.34 20.47 -35.85
C GLU A 68 17.28 21.09 -36.77
N THR A 69 17.36 22.40 -37.04
CA THR A 69 16.32 23.13 -37.77
C THR A 69 16.07 22.64 -39.21
N LYS A 70 17.11 22.05 -39.83
CA LYS A 70 17.02 21.51 -41.18
C LYS A 70 16.23 20.21 -41.29
N THR A 71 16.39 19.33 -40.35
CA THR A 71 15.80 17.98 -40.36
C THR A 71 14.61 17.82 -39.42
N GLY A 72 14.48 18.71 -38.43
CA GLY A 72 13.52 18.57 -37.35
C GLY A 72 13.92 17.51 -36.31
N ASN A 73 15.11 16.92 -36.42
CA ASN A 73 15.57 15.93 -35.46
C ASN A 73 15.81 16.55 -34.08
N VAL A 74 15.17 16.02 -33.08
CA VAL A 74 15.30 16.41 -31.68
C VAL A 74 16.22 15.43 -30.94
N LYS A 75 17.11 15.96 -30.08
CA LYS A 75 17.91 15.18 -29.16
C LYS A 75 17.92 15.81 -27.79
N ASN A 76 17.51 15.06 -26.78
CA ASN A 76 17.59 15.47 -25.39
C ASN A 76 19.04 15.38 -24.86
N THR A 77 19.45 16.34 -24.02
CA THR A 77 20.78 16.37 -23.39
C THR A 77 20.98 15.35 -22.29
N GLY A 78 19.89 14.78 -21.76
CA GLY A 78 19.85 14.16 -20.42
C GLY A 78 19.99 15.20 -19.32
N ASP A 79 19.93 14.74 -18.09
CA ASP A 79 20.01 15.59 -16.89
C ASP A 79 21.36 16.28 -16.77
N LEU A 80 21.33 17.58 -16.56
CA LEU A 80 22.48 18.45 -16.30
C LEU A 80 22.32 19.10 -14.92
N ALA A 81 23.27 18.89 -14.03
CA ALA A 81 23.23 19.43 -12.68
C ALA A 81 23.61 20.92 -12.60
N PHE A 82 22.78 21.70 -11.94
CA PHE A 82 23.01 23.10 -11.59
C PHE A 82 22.89 23.27 -10.07
N THR A 83 23.77 24.06 -9.46
CA THR A 83 23.62 24.45 -8.06
C THR A 83 22.97 25.83 -7.99
N VAL A 84 21.75 25.90 -7.47
CA VAL A 84 21.08 27.18 -7.19
C VAL A 84 21.49 27.67 -5.81
N GLU A 85 22.07 28.88 -5.73
CA GLU A 85 22.56 29.44 -4.48
C GLU A 85 21.41 29.77 -3.52
N GLY A 86 21.55 29.36 -2.27
CA GLY A 86 20.55 29.61 -1.24
C GLY A 86 20.53 31.05 -0.73
N THR A 87 19.38 31.46 -0.19
CA THR A 87 19.20 32.84 0.34
C THR A 87 19.69 33.00 1.77
N LYS A 88 19.82 31.93 2.56
CA LYS A 88 20.15 31.95 3.98
C LYS A 88 21.62 31.73 4.25
N ASP A 89 22.14 32.33 5.30
CA ASP A 89 23.48 32.11 5.80
C ASP A 89 23.50 30.84 6.69
N THR A 90 23.99 29.75 6.13
CA THR A 90 24.02 28.44 6.82
C THR A 90 24.89 28.42 8.08
N THR A 91 25.83 29.41 8.25
CA THR A 91 26.63 29.52 9.49
C THR A 91 25.79 29.92 10.70
N LYS A 92 24.59 30.47 10.47
CA LYS A 92 23.63 30.86 11.51
C LYS A 92 22.60 29.77 11.86
N ALA A 93 22.61 28.66 11.13
CA ALA A 93 21.67 27.58 11.37
C ALA A 93 21.86 26.98 12.78
N LYS A 94 20.76 26.84 13.53
CA LYS A 94 20.75 26.32 14.90
C LYS A 94 19.89 25.05 15.05
N ASN A 95 18.57 25.15 14.87
CA ASN A 95 17.73 23.97 14.94
C ASN A 95 17.94 23.08 13.72
N ALA A 96 18.16 21.81 13.95
CA ALA A 96 18.18 20.80 12.89
C ALA A 96 16.83 20.70 12.17
N LYS A 97 16.87 20.26 10.92
CA LYS A 97 15.66 19.96 10.16
C LYS A 97 14.84 18.89 10.89
N PRO A 98 13.51 19.08 11.09
CA PRO A 98 12.65 18.08 11.71
C PRO A 98 12.69 16.75 10.96
N SER A 99 12.65 15.64 11.73
CA SER A 99 12.63 14.29 11.17
C SER A 99 11.19 13.88 10.88
N VAL A 100 10.82 13.86 9.62
CA VAL A 100 9.50 13.45 9.09
C VAL A 100 9.67 12.60 7.83
N ILE A 101 8.65 11.91 7.40
CA ILE A 101 8.61 11.12 6.16
C ILE A 101 7.40 11.58 5.32
N PRO A 102 7.59 12.01 4.09
CA PRO A 102 8.89 12.27 3.41
C PRO A 102 9.66 13.43 4.02
N GLU A 103 10.97 13.43 3.77
CA GLU A 103 11.88 14.49 4.24
C GLU A 103 11.48 15.86 3.67
N ILE A 104 11.51 16.90 4.51
CA ILE A 104 11.23 18.28 4.11
C ILE A 104 12.26 18.77 3.09
N GLN A 105 11.82 19.38 2.00
CA GLN A 105 12.69 19.87 0.93
C GLN A 105 13.61 20.97 1.39
N GLU A 106 13.09 21.99 2.07
CA GLU A 106 13.84 23.14 2.51
C GLU A 106 13.53 23.51 3.96
N TRP A 107 14.55 23.70 4.76
CA TRP A 107 14.46 24.10 6.17
C TRP A 107 15.56 25.05 6.56
N PHE A 108 15.19 26.08 7.32
CA PHE A 108 16.16 26.97 7.94
C PHE A 108 15.69 27.50 9.29
N SER A 109 16.59 27.61 10.25
CA SER A 109 16.33 28.15 11.58
C SER A 109 17.54 28.87 12.15
N GLU A 110 17.36 30.11 12.62
CA GLU A 110 18.37 30.84 13.41
C GLU A 110 18.09 30.75 14.93
N SER A 111 17.12 29.96 15.34
CA SER A 111 16.71 29.76 16.74
C SER A 111 17.08 28.36 17.22
N ASP A 112 17.44 28.23 18.49
CA ASP A 112 17.59 26.97 19.21
C ASP A 112 16.36 26.65 20.09
N GLN A 113 15.30 27.45 19.96
CA GLN A 113 14.08 27.34 20.74
C GLN A 113 13.02 26.48 20.04
N LYS A 114 12.04 26.04 20.83
CA LYS A 114 10.84 25.35 20.37
C LYS A 114 9.58 26.07 20.87
N VAL A 115 8.49 25.93 20.15
CA VAL A 115 7.16 26.26 20.66
C VAL A 115 6.52 25.00 21.24
N SER A 116 6.02 25.11 22.47
CA SER A 116 5.35 23.99 23.15
C SER A 116 3.96 23.74 22.56
N VAL A 117 3.56 22.48 22.52
CA VAL A 117 2.17 22.08 22.19
C VAL A 117 1.14 22.70 23.17
N ASP A 118 1.55 23.00 24.40
CA ASP A 118 0.68 23.66 25.39
C ASP A 118 0.37 25.12 25.05
N THR A 119 1.19 25.75 24.22
CA THR A 119 1.00 27.11 23.71
C THR A 119 -0.07 27.15 22.63
N LEU A 120 -0.23 26.09 21.85
CA LEU A 120 -1.06 26.03 20.64
C LEU A 120 -2.44 25.44 21.01
N THR A 121 -3.42 26.30 21.22
CA THR A 121 -4.78 25.92 21.70
C THR A 121 -5.89 26.18 20.69
N GLU A 122 -5.58 26.90 19.61
CA GLU A 122 -6.53 27.22 18.56
C GLU A 122 -6.03 26.74 17.19
N VAL A 123 -6.95 26.55 16.24
CA VAL A 123 -6.66 26.42 14.83
C VAL A 123 -7.51 27.41 14.05
N THR A 124 -6.88 28.14 13.11
CA THR A 124 -7.61 29.09 12.26
C THR A 124 -7.45 28.72 10.79
N TYR A 125 -8.43 29.05 9.99
CA TYR A 125 -8.40 28.90 8.54
C TYR A 125 -8.94 30.14 7.82
N SER A 126 -8.32 30.50 6.71
CA SER A 126 -8.65 31.74 6.00
C SER A 126 -9.84 31.60 5.03
N ASP A 127 -10.10 30.39 4.56
CA ASP A 127 -11.08 30.11 3.50
C ASP A 127 -11.95 28.90 3.86
N ASP A 128 -13.24 28.92 3.49
CA ASP A 128 -14.18 27.86 3.81
C ASP A 128 -13.83 26.51 3.14
N SER A 129 -13.10 26.52 2.04
CA SER A 129 -12.60 25.30 1.40
C SER A 129 -11.61 24.50 2.28
N LEU A 130 -10.98 25.16 3.25
CA LEU A 130 -10.06 24.51 4.19
C LEU A 130 -10.79 23.86 5.37
N LYS A 131 -12.10 24.11 5.53
CA LYS A 131 -12.81 23.66 6.72
C LYS A 131 -12.75 22.15 6.92
N ALA A 132 -12.95 21.37 5.89
CA ALA A 132 -12.96 19.90 5.98
C ALA A 132 -11.63 19.34 6.49
N ILE A 133 -10.50 19.80 5.92
CA ILE A 133 -9.16 19.34 6.38
C ILE A 133 -8.82 19.88 7.77
N VAL A 134 -9.33 21.05 8.15
CA VAL A 134 -9.14 21.58 9.52
C VAL A 134 -9.93 20.77 10.54
N ASP A 135 -11.16 20.39 10.21
CA ASP A 135 -11.95 19.51 11.10
C ASP A 135 -11.26 18.14 11.28
N GLU A 136 -10.70 17.59 10.22
CA GLU A 136 -9.87 16.37 10.27
C GLU A 136 -8.61 16.60 11.12
N PHE A 137 -7.87 17.67 10.90
CA PHE A 137 -6.67 18.01 11.68
C PHE A 137 -6.95 18.15 13.17
N VAL A 138 -8.07 18.75 13.56
CA VAL A 138 -8.48 18.84 14.98
C VAL A 138 -8.66 17.46 15.60
N SER A 139 -9.30 16.55 14.86
CA SER A 139 -9.48 15.16 15.30
C SER A 139 -8.15 14.42 15.41
N ASP A 140 -7.31 14.54 14.39
CA ASP A 140 -6.00 13.88 14.29
C ASP A 140 -5.02 14.41 15.36
N TYR A 141 -5.06 15.71 15.59
CA TYR A 141 -4.24 16.33 16.65
C TYR A 141 -4.65 15.85 18.05
N LYS A 142 -5.96 15.70 18.26
CA LYS A 142 -6.49 15.17 19.54
C LYS A 142 -6.08 13.71 19.73
N ASP A 143 -6.13 12.89 18.69
CA ASP A 143 -5.72 11.49 18.75
C ASP A 143 -4.23 11.37 19.16
N PHE A 144 -3.34 12.16 18.53
CA PHE A 144 -1.92 12.10 18.84
C PHE A 144 -1.50 12.73 20.16
N THR A 145 -2.17 13.82 20.56
CA THR A 145 -1.71 14.66 21.69
C THR A 145 -2.59 14.57 22.93
N GLY A 146 -3.81 14.03 22.78
CA GLY A 146 -4.86 14.09 23.81
C GLY A 146 -5.44 15.49 24.03
N LYS A 147 -5.08 16.51 23.22
CA LYS A 147 -5.45 17.91 23.39
C LYS A 147 -6.51 18.34 22.38
N GLU A 148 -7.46 19.10 22.84
CA GLU A 148 -8.50 19.68 21.98
C GLU A 148 -8.07 21.05 21.46
N LEU A 149 -8.32 21.30 20.17
CA LEU A 149 -8.13 22.59 19.51
C LEU A 149 -9.47 23.25 19.24
N LYS A 150 -9.53 24.56 19.38
CA LYS A 150 -10.71 25.36 19.00
C LYS A 150 -10.55 25.85 17.57
N ALA A 151 -11.36 25.31 16.65
CA ALA A 151 -11.36 25.74 15.26
C ALA A 151 -12.16 27.02 15.04
N GLY A 152 -11.66 27.92 14.17
CA GLY A 152 -12.36 29.14 13.80
C GLY A 152 -11.85 29.79 12.53
N LYS A 153 -12.73 30.42 11.76
CA LYS A 153 -12.36 31.17 10.56
C LYS A 153 -11.66 32.47 10.92
N SER A 154 -10.51 32.74 10.30
CA SER A 154 -9.78 34.01 10.46
C SER A 154 -8.89 34.25 9.25
N SER A 155 -9.02 35.41 8.60
CA SER A 155 -8.11 35.83 7.50
C SER A 155 -6.73 36.26 7.99
N GLU A 156 -6.62 36.63 9.26
CA GLU A 156 -5.36 37.01 9.90
C GLU A 156 -4.92 35.90 10.85
N GLY A 157 -3.62 35.59 10.88
CA GLY A 157 -3.07 34.61 11.81
C GLY A 157 -3.18 35.09 13.26
N LYS A 158 -3.54 34.18 14.14
CA LYS A 158 -3.65 34.42 15.60
C LYS A 158 -2.39 33.90 16.32
N ALA A 159 -2.08 34.49 17.44
CA ALA A 159 -1.17 33.93 18.44
C ALA A 159 -1.81 32.68 19.08
N ASN A 160 -1.00 31.79 19.60
CA ASN A 160 -1.36 30.53 20.24
C ASN A 160 -2.17 29.58 19.33
N ALA A 161 -1.93 29.66 18.04
CA ALA A 161 -2.73 28.94 17.04
C ALA A 161 -1.87 28.30 15.94
N PHE A 162 -2.43 27.24 15.35
CA PHE A 162 -2.10 26.80 14.00
C PHE A 162 -2.94 27.60 13.02
N ASN A 163 -2.32 28.29 12.08
CA ASN A 163 -3.00 29.16 11.13
C ASN A 163 -2.82 28.62 9.71
N PHE A 164 -3.92 28.19 9.08
CA PHE A 164 -3.92 27.67 7.71
C PHE A 164 -4.49 28.71 6.75
N LYS A 165 -3.71 29.05 5.73
CA LYS A 165 -4.10 30.08 4.77
C LYS A 165 -4.10 29.57 3.35
N LYS A 166 -5.19 29.83 2.62
CA LYS A 166 -5.23 29.70 1.17
C LYS A 166 -4.63 30.96 0.57
N ALA A 167 -3.39 30.89 0.15
CA ALA A 167 -2.60 32.00 -0.37
C ALA A 167 -1.52 31.50 -1.32
N ALA A 168 -1.06 32.33 -2.22
CA ALA A 168 0.07 32.09 -3.11
C ALA A 168 1.36 32.65 -2.47
N PRO A 169 2.02 31.94 -1.56
CA PRO A 169 3.25 32.44 -0.93
C PRO A 169 4.41 32.48 -1.92
N ASP A 170 4.31 31.69 -2.98
CA ASP A 170 5.32 31.52 -4.01
C ASP A 170 4.64 30.89 -5.25
N GLU A 171 4.80 31.52 -6.41
CA GLU A 171 4.11 31.09 -7.65
C GLU A 171 4.59 29.74 -8.16
N LEU A 172 5.82 29.32 -7.84
CA LEU A 172 6.39 28.05 -8.29
C LEU A 172 6.07 26.86 -7.37
N LEU A 173 5.43 27.06 -6.21
CA LEU A 173 5.13 25.95 -5.29
C LEU A 173 4.11 24.95 -5.84
N GLY A 174 3.29 25.37 -6.81
CA GLY A 174 2.23 24.54 -7.36
C GLY A 174 1.13 24.22 -6.33
N ASP A 175 0.22 23.32 -6.72
CA ASP A 175 -0.96 23.00 -5.91
C ASP A 175 -0.64 22.15 -4.67
N GLU A 176 0.43 21.41 -4.68
CA GLU A 176 0.78 20.51 -3.57
C GLU A 176 1.84 21.10 -2.62
N GLY A 177 2.52 22.16 -3.03
CA GLY A 177 3.54 22.81 -2.22
C GLY A 177 2.96 23.72 -1.15
N TYR A 178 3.72 23.95 -0.09
CA TYR A 178 3.37 24.83 1.03
C TYR A 178 4.59 25.47 1.66
N THR A 179 4.37 26.60 2.36
CA THR A 179 5.33 27.17 3.29
C THR A 179 4.81 27.04 4.72
N MET A 180 5.73 26.93 5.68
CA MET A 180 5.40 26.91 7.09
C MET A 180 6.40 27.74 7.89
N ASP A 181 5.87 28.70 8.66
CA ASP A 181 6.63 29.50 9.63
C ASP A 181 6.27 29.08 11.04
N ILE A 182 7.24 28.54 11.77
CA ILE A 182 7.10 28.13 13.17
C ILE A 182 7.73 29.22 14.04
N LYS A 183 6.91 29.89 14.83
CA LYS A 183 7.26 31.01 15.70
C LYS A 183 7.10 30.61 17.16
N SER A 184 7.52 31.46 18.09
CA SER A 184 7.46 31.18 19.54
C SER A 184 6.03 31.05 20.07
N ASP A 185 5.05 31.59 19.34
CA ASP A 185 3.66 31.65 19.77
C ASP A 185 2.65 31.07 18.77
N ARG A 186 3.08 30.62 17.59
CA ARG A 186 2.17 30.08 16.56
C ARG A 186 2.89 29.36 15.44
N ILE A 187 2.12 28.63 14.64
CA ILE A 187 2.55 28.01 13.39
C ILE A 187 1.66 28.51 12.26
N ASP A 188 2.27 29.15 11.26
CA ASP A 188 1.58 29.67 10.07
C ASP A 188 1.87 28.77 8.87
N VAL A 189 0.86 28.17 8.23
CA VAL A 189 0.95 27.35 7.01
C VAL A 189 0.24 28.06 5.86
N GLN A 190 0.84 28.09 4.68
CA GLN A 190 0.27 28.75 3.50
C GLN A 190 0.46 27.89 2.26
N SER A 191 -0.60 27.75 1.46
CA SER A 191 -0.60 27.12 0.14
C SER A 191 -1.73 27.69 -0.72
N VAL A 192 -1.60 27.62 -2.04
CA VAL A 192 -2.66 28.00 -2.97
C VAL A 192 -3.86 27.07 -2.90
N SER A 193 -3.66 25.83 -2.48
CA SER A 193 -4.65 24.75 -2.51
C SER A 193 -5.04 24.24 -1.13
N VAL A 194 -6.10 23.41 -1.11
CA VAL A 194 -6.48 22.58 0.04
C VAL A 194 -5.41 21.50 0.29
N THR A 195 -4.93 20.86 -0.76
CA THR A 195 -3.97 19.75 -0.71
C THR A 195 -2.64 20.17 -0.08
N GLY A 196 -2.04 21.28 -0.52
CA GLY A 196 -0.78 21.77 0.10
C GLY A 196 -0.95 22.14 1.58
N ASN A 197 -2.11 22.75 1.97
CA ASN A 197 -2.41 22.97 3.39
C ASN A 197 -2.54 21.65 4.16
N MET A 198 -3.19 20.62 3.59
CA MET A 198 -3.32 19.30 4.18
C MET A 198 -1.94 18.66 4.41
N TYR A 199 -1.03 18.74 3.44
CA TYR A 199 0.34 18.22 3.61
C TYR A 199 1.11 18.97 4.71
N GLY A 200 0.89 20.27 4.86
CA GLY A 200 1.41 21.03 5.99
C GLY A 200 0.88 20.51 7.33
N MET A 201 -0.40 20.14 7.42
CA MET A 201 -1.00 19.51 8.60
C MET A 201 -0.34 18.17 8.92
N GLN A 202 -0.14 17.30 7.91
CA GLN A 202 0.54 16.01 8.11
C GLN A 202 1.97 16.20 8.62
N THR A 203 2.68 17.19 8.11
CA THR A 203 4.02 17.53 8.59
C THR A 203 4.00 17.95 10.06
N ILE A 204 3.04 18.77 10.49
CA ILE A 204 2.88 19.15 11.90
C ILE A 204 2.66 17.91 12.79
N LEU A 205 1.77 17.01 12.39
CA LEU A 205 1.49 15.77 13.12
C LEU A 205 2.73 14.88 13.23
N GLN A 206 3.47 14.71 12.13
CA GLN A 206 4.72 13.96 12.14
C GLN A 206 5.83 14.63 12.96
N MET A 207 5.94 15.96 12.92
CA MET A 207 6.88 16.69 13.77
C MET A 207 6.62 16.46 15.24
N TYR A 208 5.36 16.43 15.67
CA TYR A 208 4.98 16.06 17.02
C TYR A 208 5.45 14.65 17.38
N LYS A 209 5.13 13.66 16.54
CA LYS A 209 5.57 12.25 16.73
C LYS A 209 7.10 12.12 16.72
N GLY A 210 7.78 12.90 15.89
CA GLY A 210 9.24 12.92 15.76
C GLY A 210 9.95 13.58 16.94
N SER A 211 9.27 14.50 17.68
CA SER A 211 9.84 15.23 18.79
C SER A 211 9.92 14.34 20.05
N GLU A 212 10.96 14.54 20.87
CA GLU A 212 11.11 13.84 22.17
C GLU A 212 10.27 14.50 23.27
N ASP A 213 10.06 15.81 23.16
CA ASP A 213 9.39 16.64 24.15
C ASP A 213 8.02 17.18 23.69
N GLY A 214 7.57 16.77 22.50
CA GLY A 214 6.32 17.24 21.89
C GLY A 214 6.36 18.69 21.41
N GLY A 215 7.52 19.37 21.45
CA GLY A 215 7.67 20.75 20.98
C GLY A 215 8.03 20.83 19.50
N TYR A 216 7.67 21.94 18.85
CA TYR A 216 8.01 22.24 17.47
C TYR A 216 9.21 23.17 17.39
N SER A 217 10.28 22.78 16.71
CA SER A 217 11.46 23.62 16.49
C SER A 217 11.10 24.88 15.73
N ILE A 218 11.48 26.05 16.27
CA ILE A 218 11.25 27.33 15.60
C ILE A 218 12.09 27.39 14.33
N GLY A 219 11.47 27.78 13.22
CA GLY A 219 12.13 27.86 11.91
C GLY A 219 11.14 28.04 10.78
N THR A 220 11.65 28.05 9.57
CA THR A 220 10.87 28.20 8.34
C THR A 220 11.14 27.04 7.41
N MET A 221 10.10 26.56 6.72
CA MET A 221 10.21 25.56 5.69
C MET A 221 9.48 25.96 4.42
N ARG A 222 9.95 25.41 3.31
CA ARG A 222 9.31 25.42 2.00
C ARG A 222 9.37 24.00 1.50
N ASP A 223 8.20 23.35 1.27
CA ASP A 223 8.11 21.92 1.01
C ASP A 223 7.14 21.63 -0.15
N TYR A 224 7.54 20.68 -0.98
CA TYR A 224 6.87 20.39 -2.25
C TYR A 224 7.30 19.00 -2.76
N PRO A 225 6.43 18.30 -3.53
CA PRO A 225 6.77 17.01 -4.13
C PRO A 225 7.70 17.17 -5.33
N ARG A 226 8.48 16.14 -5.61
CA ARG A 226 9.26 16.04 -6.84
C ARG A 226 8.48 15.43 -8.00
N TYR A 227 7.58 14.49 -7.71
CA TYR A 227 6.76 13.81 -8.71
C TYR A 227 5.28 13.97 -8.39
N GLU A 228 4.49 14.11 -9.45
CA GLU A 228 3.04 14.30 -9.37
C GLU A 228 2.34 13.06 -8.82
N THR A 229 2.67 11.85 -9.32
CA THR A 229 2.03 10.60 -8.92
C THR A 229 2.86 9.87 -7.88
N ARG A 230 2.25 9.63 -6.72
CA ARG A 230 2.83 8.92 -5.58
C ARG A 230 1.85 7.83 -5.15
N GLY A 231 1.94 6.67 -5.83
CA GLY A 231 0.86 5.71 -5.94
C GLY A 231 1.03 4.44 -5.12
N PHE A 232 -0.13 3.85 -4.80
CA PHE A 232 -0.27 2.48 -4.34
C PHE A 232 -1.47 1.81 -5.03
N LEU A 233 -1.27 0.59 -5.54
CA LEU A 233 -2.32 -0.24 -6.11
C LEU A 233 -2.65 -1.40 -5.18
N LEU A 234 -3.94 -1.67 -5.00
CA LEU A 234 -4.43 -2.82 -4.26
C LEU A 234 -5.40 -3.66 -5.11
N ASP A 235 -5.08 -4.95 -5.24
CA ASP A 235 -6.00 -5.93 -5.81
C ASP A 235 -7.11 -6.24 -4.78
N VAL A 236 -8.25 -5.61 -4.97
CA VAL A 236 -9.47 -5.83 -4.18
C VAL A 236 -10.42 -6.83 -4.85
N ALA A 237 -10.11 -7.24 -6.09
CA ALA A 237 -10.91 -8.17 -6.86
C ALA A 237 -10.68 -9.60 -6.41
N ARG A 238 -9.47 -10.14 -6.52
CA ARG A 238 -9.16 -11.53 -6.17
C ARG A 238 -9.32 -11.81 -4.68
N LYS A 239 -9.16 -10.82 -3.82
CA LYS A 239 -9.49 -10.87 -2.40
C LYS A 239 -10.39 -9.70 -2.03
N PRO A 240 -11.59 -9.93 -1.45
CA PRO A 240 -12.42 -8.83 -0.97
C PRO A 240 -11.68 -7.96 0.04
N VAL A 241 -11.74 -6.65 -0.17
CA VAL A 241 -11.27 -5.63 0.77
C VAL A 241 -12.40 -4.65 0.99
N SER A 242 -12.73 -4.37 2.26
CA SER A 242 -13.82 -3.48 2.61
C SER A 242 -13.52 -2.03 2.22
N LEU A 243 -14.58 -1.27 1.96
CA LEU A 243 -14.46 0.16 1.70
C LEU A 243 -13.87 0.90 2.91
N GLU A 244 -14.14 0.43 4.10
CA GLU A 244 -13.58 0.94 5.36
C GLU A 244 -12.07 0.74 5.39
N MET A 245 -11.55 -0.43 5.02
CA MET A 245 -10.11 -0.66 4.96
C MET A 245 -9.46 0.17 3.84
N MET A 246 -10.12 0.39 2.70
CA MET A 246 -9.59 1.29 1.67
C MET A 246 -9.46 2.72 2.20
N LYS A 247 -10.40 3.21 3.02
CA LYS A 247 -10.29 4.52 3.70
C LYS A 247 -9.16 4.56 4.73
N GLU A 248 -8.93 3.48 5.48
CA GLU A 248 -7.77 3.35 6.36
C GLU A 248 -6.45 3.49 5.58
N ILE A 249 -6.37 2.82 4.43
CA ILE A 249 -5.20 2.87 3.55
C ILE A 249 -4.98 4.28 3.00
N THR A 250 -6.01 4.92 2.43
CA THR A 250 -5.90 6.28 1.87
C THR A 250 -5.56 7.31 2.95
N ARG A 251 -6.08 7.16 4.17
CA ARG A 251 -5.70 8.00 5.32
C ARG A 251 -4.21 7.86 5.64
N THR A 252 -3.70 6.63 5.68
CA THR A 252 -2.26 6.39 5.87
C THR A 252 -1.42 6.94 4.71
N MET A 253 -1.88 6.76 3.47
CA MET A 253 -1.22 7.34 2.29
C MET A 253 -1.09 8.87 2.42
N ARG A 254 -2.17 9.58 2.79
CA ARG A 254 -2.14 11.03 3.01
C ARG A 254 -1.17 11.43 4.13
N TYR A 255 -1.12 10.65 5.21
CA TYR A 255 -0.17 10.90 6.30
C TYR A 255 1.28 10.88 5.83
N TYR A 256 1.60 10.04 4.83
CA TYR A 256 2.90 10.00 4.15
C TYR A 256 2.95 10.81 2.85
N LYS A 257 1.99 11.71 2.61
CA LYS A 257 1.91 12.58 1.43
C LYS A 257 1.88 11.82 0.09
N MET A 258 1.36 10.61 0.08
CA MET A 258 0.99 9.90 -1.15
C MET A 258 -0.40 10.32 -1.59
N ASN A 259 -0.69 10.25 -2.90
CA ASN A 259 -1.88 10.88 -3.46
C ASN A 259 -2.65 10.08 -4.52
N ASP A 260 -2.22 8.86 -4.85
CA ASP A 260 -2.80 8.09 -5.95
C ASP A 260 -3.07 6.65 -5.51
N PHE A 261 -4.35 6.32 -5.23
CA PHE A 261 -4.79 4.99 -4.85
C PHE A 261 -5.51 4.32 -6.00
N GLN A 262 -4.90 3.30 -6.61
CA GLN A 262 -5.50 2.51 -7.69
C GLN A 262 -6.21 1.29 -7.10
N ALA A 263 -7.52 1.22 -7.26
CA ALA A 263 -8.35 0.09 -6.84
C ALA A 263 -8.57 -0.85 -8.04
N HIS A 264 -7.93 -2.01 -8.02
CA HIS A 264 -8.12 -3.05 -9.04
C HIS A 264 -9.41 -3.83 -8.73
N LEU A 265 -10.50 -3.45 -9.43
CA LEU A 265 -11.88 -3.82 -9.07
C LEU A 265 -12.37 -5.11 -9.71
N SER A 266 -11.75 -5.57 -10.79
CA SER A 266 -12.16 -6.77 -11.51
C SER A 266 -10.98 -7.67 -11.84
N ASP A 267 -11.07 -8.95 -11.52
CA ASP A 267 -10.09 -9.98 -11.91
C ASP A 267 -10.57 -11.38 -11.54
N ASN A 268 -9.73 -12.38 -11.81
CA ASN A 268 -9.96 -13.78 -11.53
C ASN A 268 -8.69 -14.52 -11.10
N TYR A 269 -8.89 -15.73 -10.58
CA TYR A 269 -7.77 -16.60 -10.27
C TYR A 269 -6.92 -16.88 -11.52
N ILE A 270 -5.61 -16.64 -11.41
CA ILE A 270 -4.71 -16.60 -12.56
C ILE A 270 -4.43 -17.98 -13.19
N TRP A 271 -4.53 -19.09 -12.40
CA TRP A 271 -4.19 -20.43 -12.86
C TRP A 271 -5.43 -21.21 -13.32
N LEU A 272 -6.17 -20.74 -14.33
CA LEU A 272 -7.42 -21.33 -14.81
C LEU A 272 -7.26 -22.78 -15.26
N GLY A 273 -6.09 -23.17 -15.79
CA GLY A 273 -5.77 -24.54 -16.22
C GLY A 273 -5.80 -25.57 -15.09
N GLU A 274 -5.80 -25.14 -13.85
CA GLU A 274 -5.84 -26.03 -12.68
C GLU A 274 -7.23 -26.56 -12.35
N TYR A 275 -8.27 -25.90 -12.86
CA TYR A 275 -9.67 -26.28 -12.63
C TYR A 275 -10.14 -27.44 -13.50
N GLY A 276 -9.30 -28.04 -14.36
CA GLY A 276 -9.67 -29.17 -15.17
C GLY A 276 -8.52 -30.13 -15.43
N LYS A 277 -8.80 -31.43 -15.51
CA LYS A 277 -7.87 -32.37 -16.12
C LYS A 277 -7.70 -31.96 -17.56
N ASN A 278 -6.52 -31.50 -17.94
CA ASN A 278 -6.17 -30.98 -19.26
C ASN A 278 -6.78 -29.62 -19.62
N GLY A 279 -7.12 -28.76 -18.64
CA GLY A 279 -7.52 -27.38 -18.89
C GLY A 279 -8.80 -27.25 -19.74
N THR A 280 -9.84 -28.04 -19.41
CA THR A 280 -11.11 -27.91 -20.13
C THR A 280 -11.83 -26.64 -19.73
N GLU A 281 -12.32 -25.87 -20.71
CA GLU A 281 -13.04 -24.61 -20.51
C GLU A 281 -14.16 -24.74 -19.47
N ASN A 282 -14.94 -25.80 -19.53
CA ASN A 282 -16.11 -26.01 -18.64
C ASN A 282 -15.75 -26.03 -17.15
N ASN A 283 -14.59 -26.56 -16.78
CA ASN A 283 -14.18 -26.59 -15.38
C ASN A 283 -13.51 -25.29 -14.95
N ALA A 284 -12.84 -24.60 -15.85
CA ALA A 284 -12.17 -23.33 -15.57
C ALA A 284 -13.18 -22.22 -15.20
N PHE A 285 -14.40 -22.29 -15.67
CA PHE A 285 -15.49 -21.39 -15.21
C PHE A 285 -15.83 -21.51 -13.72
N ASN A 286 -15.35 -22.53 -13.03
CA ASN A 286 -15.50 -22.66 -11.58
C ASN A 286 -14.42 -21.88 -10.80
N ALA A 287 -13.43 -21.32 -11.49
CA ALA A 287 -12.42 -20.48 -10.85
C ALA A 287 -13.06 -19.27 -10.18
N TYR A 288 -12.43 -18.81 -9.10
CA TYR A 288 -12.86 -17.60 -8.43
C TYR A 288 -12.65 -16.38 -9.33
N GLU A 289 -13.63 -15.51 -9.34
CA GLU A 289 -13.63 -14.23 -10.04
C GLU A 289 -14.45 -13.21 -9.26
N ALA A 290 -14.17 -11.95 -9.45
CA ALA A 290 -15.00 -10.90 -8.90
C ALA A 290 -14.93 -9.61 -9.70
N PHE A 291 -16.04 -8.92 -9.76
CA PHE A 291 -16.13 -7.51 -10.05
C PHE A 291 -16.75 -6.80 -8.86
N ARG A 292 -15.96 -6.03 -8.15
CA ARG A 292 -16.31 -5.45 -6.84
C ARG A 292 -17.23 -4.25 -6.89
N LEU A 293 -17.46 -3.67 -8.05
CA LEU A 293 -18.36 -2.52 -8.21
C LEU A 293 -19.71 -2.97 -8.75
N GLU A 294 -20.79 -2.46 -8.16
CA GLU A 294 -22.14 -2.68 -8.64
C GLU A 294 -22.27 -2.30 -10.11
N SER A 295 -22.79 -3.22 -10.94
CA SER A 295 -23.06 -2.99 -12.35
C SER A 295 -24.56 -2.98 -12.64
N GLY A 296 -24.98 -2.03 -13.46
CA GLY A 296 -26.34 -1.98 -14.00
C GLY A 296 -26.56 -2.93 -15.18
N LEU A 297 -25.49 -3.56 -15.68
CA LEU A 297 -25.58 -4.46 -16.83
C LEU A 297 -25.99 -5.86 -16.41
N THR A 298 -26.83 -6.49 -17.24
CA THR A 298 -27.25 -7.89 -17.05
C THR A 298 -27.29 -8.62 -18.40
N ASN A 299 -27.18 -9.96 -18.35
CA ASN A 299 -27.49 -10.80 -19.51
C ASN A 299 -29.01 -11.02 -19.65
N GLU A 300 -29.43 -11.81 -20.63
CA GLU A 300 -30.86 -12.16 -20.88
C GLU A 300 -31.50 -12.90 -19.71
N ALA A 301 -30.72 -13.60 -18.90
CA ALA A 301 -31.21 -14.31 -17.69
C ALA A 301 -31.31 -13.38 -16.46
N GLY A 302 -30.92 -12.11 -16.59
CA GLY A 302 -30.90 -11.14 -15.49
C GLY A 302 -29.70 -11.28 -14.56
N GLU A 303 -28.66 -11.99 -14.95
CA GLU A 303 -27.42 -12.13 -14.18
C GLU A 303 -26.49 -10.94 -14.42
N SER A 304 -25.89 -10.40 -13.35
CA SER A 304 -24.96 -9.28 -13.36
C SER A 304 -23.51 -9.76 -13.13
N PRO A 305 -22.49 -9.06 -13.68
CA PRO A 305 -21.10 -9.33 -13.36
C PRO A 305 -20.69 -8.96 -11.93
N THR A 306 -21.54 -8.23 -11.21
CA THR A 306 -21.27 -7.84 -9.82
C THR A 306 -21.00 -9.04 -8.93
N ALA A 307 -19.91 -9.01 -8.16
CA ALA A 307 -19.54 -10.07 -7.23
C ALA A 307 -20.63 -10.29 -6.15
N LYS A 308 -20.92 -11.57 -5.86
CA LYS A 308 -22.02 -11.95 -4.94
C LYS A 308 -21.59 -12.05 -3.48
N ASP A 309 -20.30 -12.17 -3.23
CA ASP A 309 -19.74 -12.29 -1.89
C ASP A 309 -19.56 -10.93 -1.21
N TYR A 310 -18.90 -9.99 -1.90
CA TYR A 310 -18.75 -8.62 -1.47
C TYR A 310 -18.71 -7.70 -2.69
N SER A 311 -19.44 -6.62 -2.65
CA SER A 311 -19.42 -5.57 -3.67
C SER A 311 -19.71 -4.22 -3.05
N ILE A 312 -19.32 -3.18 -3.75
CA ILE A 312 -19.51 -1.77 -3.36
C ILE A 312 -20.54 -1.18 -4.30
N THR A 313 -21.54 -0.50 -3.78
CA THR A 313 -22.53 0.18 -4.63
C THR A 313 -21.91 1.35 -5.39
N LYS A 314 -22.46 1.71 -6.54
CA LYS A 314 -22.04 2.89 -7.30
C LYS A 314 -22.06 4.17 -6.45
N GLU A 315 -23.06 4.34 -5.62
CA GLU A 315 -23.19 5.52 -4.74
C GLU A 315 -22.09 5.55 -3.66
N GLN A 316 -21.79 4.40 -3.05
CA GLN A 316 -20.72 4.28 -2.05
C GLN A 316 -19.36 4.61 -2.67
N PHE A 317 -19.06 4.05 -3.86
CA PHE A 317 -17.77 4.26 -4.51
C PHE A 317 -17.63 5.68 -5.03
N LYS A 318 -18.70 6.26 -5.60
CA LYS A 318 -18.76 7.67 -5.98
C LYS A 318 -18.48 8.60 -4.80
N LYS A 319 -19.12 8.32 -3.67
CA LYS A 319 -18.87 9.08 -2.44
C LYS A 319 -17.44 8.95 -1.98
N PHE A 320 -16.85 7.76 -2.06
CA PHE A 320 -15.45 7.52 -1.73
C PHE A 320 -14.51 8.36 -2.61
N ILE A 321 -14.71 8.37 -3.94
CA ILE A 321 -13.96 9.25 -4.85
C ILE A 321 -14.07 10.71 -4.43
N ALA A 322 -15.28 11.19 -4.16
CA ALA A 322 -15.52 12.60 -3.83
C ALA A 322 -14.92 13.00 -2.47
N ASP A 323 -15.08 12.16 -1.46
CA ASP A 323 -14.55 12.42 -0.11
C ASP A 323 -13.01 12.46 -0.13
N GLU A 324 -12.37 11.50 -0.81
CA GLU A 324 -10.92 11.40 -0.88
C GLU A 324 -10.31 12.53 -1.73
N ARG A 325 -10.96 12.90 -2.84
CA ARG A 325 -10.54 14.04 -3.66
C ARG A 325 -10.60 15.37 -2.88
N ALA A 326 -11.60 15.55 -2.03
CA ALA A 326 -11.73 16.75 -1.20
C ALA A 326 -10.56 16.97 -0.24
N VAL A 327 -9.79 15.92 0.04
CA VAL A 327 -8.60 15.93 0.90
C VAL A 327 -7.31 15.62 0.12
N GLY A 328 -7.32 15.76 -1.21
CA GLY A 328 -6.12 15.67 -2.06
C GLY A 328 -5.68 14.26 -2.43
N MET A 329 -6.56 13.26 -2.33
CA MET A 329 -6.30 11.88 -2.74
C MET A 329 -7.03 11.58 -4.05
N ASN A 330 -6.31 11.09 -5.04
CA ASN A 330 -6.86 10.59 -6.29
C ASN A 330 -7.20 9.09 -6.14
N ILE A 331 -8.45 8.73 -6.42
CA ILE A 331 -8.90 7.34 -6.48
C ILE A 331 -9.01 6.94 -7.94
N VAL A 332 -8.25 5.93 -8.35
CA VAL A 332 -8.21 5.42 -9.71
C VAL A 332 -8.92 4.07 -9.77
N PRO A 333 -10.19 4.02 -10.22
CA PRO A 333 -10.88 2.76 -10.46
C PRO A 333 -10.28 2.04 -11.65
N GLU A 334 -9.96 0.76 -11.47
CA GLU A 334 -9.50 -0.10 -12.55
C GLU A 334 -10.54 -1.19 -12.85
N ILE A 335 -10.94 -1.25 -14.11
CA ILE A 335 -11.74 -2.34 -14.67
C ILE A 335 -10.87 -3.01 -15.73
N ASP A 336 -10.36 -4.18 -15.41
CA ASP A 336 -9.38 -4.85 -16.26
C ASP A 336 -10.06 -5.61 -17.39
N VAL A 337 -9.78 -5.16 -18.60
CA VAL A 337 -10.20 -5.73 -19.88
C VAL A 337 -9.11 -5.46 -20.93
N PRO A 338 -8.94 -6.30 -21.96
CA PRO A 338 -9.82 -7.40 -22.40
C PRO A 338 -9.46 -8.78 -21.84
N ALA A 339 -8.33 -8.92 -21.14
CA ALA A 339 -7.95 -10.11 -20.37
C ALA A 339 -8.43 -9.95 -18.91
N HIS A 340 -8.14 -10.90 -18.02
CA HIS A 340 -8.56 -10.89 -16.62
C HIS A 340 -10.06 -10.67 -16.38
N ALA A 341 -10.86 -10.95 -17.41
CA ALA A 341 -12.26 -10.57 -17.54
C ALA A 341 -13.25 -11.70 -17.25
N LEU A 342 -12.88 -12.73 -16.46
CA LEU A 342 -13.74 -13.90 -16.21
C LEU A 342 -15.09 -13.51 -15.58
N SER A 343 -15.11 -12.48 -14.73
CA SER A 343 -16.35 -11.95 -14.15
C SER A 343 -17.36 -11.48 -15.21
N PHE A 344 -16.89 -10.99 -16.34
CA PHE A 344 -17.70 -10.57 -17.46
C PHE A 344 -17.97 -11.71 -18.44
N THR A 345 -16.97 -12.50 -18.78
CA THR A 345 -17.12 -13.58 -19.76
C THR A 345 -17.95 -14.76 -19.25
N LYS A 346 -18.14 -14.90 -17.94
CA LYS A 346 -19.15 -15.81 -17.36
C LYS A 346 -20.57 -15.34 -17.63
N ILE A 347 -20.80 -14.03 -17.62
CA ILE A 347 -22.12 -13.44 -17.86
C ILE A 347 -22.46 -13.42 -19.36
N TRP A 348 -21.46 -13.18 -20.22
CA TRP A 348 -21.58 -13.15 -21.67
C TRP A 348 -20.61 -14.15 -22.32
N PRO A 349 -20.85 -15.48 -22.17
CA PRO A 349 -19.90 -16.49 -22.61
C PRO A 349 -19.70 -16.56 -24.15
N GLU A 350 -20.61 -16.00 -24.93
CA GLU A 350 -20.52 -15.87 -26.39
C GLU A 350 -19.50 -14.82 -26.84
N LEU A 351 -19.04 -13.95 -25.91
CA LEU A 351 -18.08 -12.87 -26.20
C LEU A 351 -16.63 -13.23 -25.82
N LYS A 352 -16.41 -14.43 -25.25
CA LYS A 352 -15.08 -14.87 -24.82
C LYS A 352 -14.28 -15.50 -25.95
N VAL A 353 -12.98 -15.49 -25.81
CA VAL A 353 -12.09 -16.35 -26.62
C VAL A 353 -12.42 -17.82 -26.37
N SER A 354 -12.57 -18.60 -27.41
CA SER A 354 -12.94 -20.02 -27.34
C SER A 354 -11.85 -20.91 -27.92
N ASN A 355 -11.68 -22.10 -27.32
CA ASN A 355 -10.77 -23.15 -27.81
C ASN A 355 -9.29 -22.71 -27.98
N LYS A 356 -8.84 -21.70 -27.23
CA LYS A 356 -7.44 -21.28 -27.19
C LYS A 356 -6.85 -21.50 -25.80
N LEU A 357 -5.57 -21.91 -25.79
CA LEU A 357 -4.79 -22.11 -24.57
C LEU A 357 -3.50 -21.31 -24.65
N HIS A 358 -3.10 -20.71 -23.54
CA HIS A 358 -1.76 -20.18 -23.33
C HIS A 358 -1.15 -20.86 -22.09
N ASN A 359 0.00 -21.52 -22.24
CA ASN A 359 0.67 -22.25 -21.13
C ASN A 359 -0.27 -23.19 -20.36
N ASN A 360 -1.15 -23.92 -21.05
CA ASN A 360 -2.20 -24.80 -20.53
C ASN A 360 -3.36 -24.08 -19.82
N ASN A 361 -3.40 -22.77 -19.74
CA ASN A 361 -4.54 -22.00 -19.26
C ASN A 361 -5.50 -21.74 -20.43
N PRO A 362 -6.81 -22.06 -20.30
CA PRO A 362 -7.79 -21.67 -21.29
C PRO A 362 -8.04 -20.16 -21.21
N LEU A 363 -8.06 -19.49 -22.37
CA LEU A 363 -8.25 -18.02 -22.47
C LEU A 363 -9.73 -17.63 -22.36
N ILE A 364 -10.47 -18.24 -21.45
CA ILE A 364 -11.90 -17.95 -21.23
C ILE A 364 -12.16 -16.63 -20.51
N ASP A 365 -11.16 -16.10 -19.87
CA ASP A 365 -11.14 -14.79 -19.22
C ASP A 365 -10.71 -13.65 -20.16
N HIS A 366 -10.61 -13.93 -21.46
CA HIS A 366 -10.31 -12.96 -22.50
C HIS A 366 -11.56 -12.70 -23.35
N PHE A 367 -11.90 -11.42 -23.55
CA PHE A 367 -12.87 -11.05 -24.59
C PHE A 367 -12.29 -11.35 -25.99
N ASP A 368 -13.13 -11.89 -26.90
CA ASP A 368 -12.74 -12.13 -28.29
C ASP A 368 -12.76 -10.82 -29.08
N LEU A 369 -11.63 -10.14 -29.16
CA LEU A 369 -11.50 -8.85 -29.84
C LEU A 369 -11.66 -8.94 -31.37
N THR A 370 -11.75 -10.14 -31.93
CA THR A 370 -12.13 -10.33 -33.34
C THR A 370 -13.65 -10.25 -33.56
N ASN A 371 -14.42 -10.15 -32.48
CA ASN A 371 -15.86 -10.02 -32.45
C ASN A 371 -16.26 -8.59 -32.04
N ASP A 372 -16.79 -7.82 -32.97
CA ASP A 372 -17.25 -6.43 -32.71
C ASP A 372 -18.24 -6.32 -31.55
N ALA A 373 -19.02 -7.37 -31.28
CA ALA A 373 -19.93 -7.39 -30.13
C ALA A 373 -19.18 -7.40 -28.78
N ALA A 374 -18.00 -8.04 -28.72
CA ALA A 374 -17.18 -8.01 -27.53
C ALA A 374 -16.61 -6.61 -27.24
N VAL A 375 -16.09 -5.95 -28.27
CA VAL A 375 -15.61 -4.55 -28.14
C VAL A 375 -16.76 -3.61 -27.75
N THR A 376 -17.93 -3.79 -28.34
CA THR A 376 -19.15 -3.04 -27.98
C THR A 376 -19.51 -3.25 -26.50
N LYS A 377 -19.48 -4.51 -26.03
CA LYS A 377 -19.76 -4.81 -24.61
C LYS A 377 -18.76 -4.17 -23.66
N ILE A 378 -17.47 -4.15 -24.01
CA ILE A 378 -16.46 -3.47 -23.20
C ILE A 378 -16.77 -1.96 -23.09
N LYS A 379 -17.19 -1.32 -24.20
CA LYS A 379 -17.64 0.08 -24.15
C LYS A 379 -18.85 0.29 -23.26
N GLU A 380 -19.84 -0.62 -23.31
CA GLU A 380 -21.01 -0.58 -22.44
C GLU A 380 -20.62 -0.72 -20.94
N ILE A 381 -19.59 -1.52 -20.63
CA ILE A 381 -19.06 -1.64 -19.26
C ILE A 381 -18.55 -0.29 -18.77
N PHE A 382 -17.73 0.44 -19.55
CA PHE A 382 -17.26 1.77 -19.15
C PHE A 382 -18.40 2.79 -19.12
N ASP A 383 -19.32 2.72 -20.08
CA ASP A 383 -20.49 3.63 -20.14
C ASP A 383 -21.35 3.56 -18.87
N ASP A 384 -21.44 2.37 -18.24
CA ASP A 384 -22.20 2.16 -17.01
C ASP A 384 -21.70 3.01 -15.83
N TYR A 385 -20.44 3.50 -15.91
CA TYR A 385 -19.82 4.31 -14.85
C TYR A 385 -19.47 5.74 -15.26
N THR A 386 -19.19 5.98 -16.55
CA THR A 386 -18.69 7.27 -17.04
C THR A 386 -19.76 8.13 -17.69
N LYS A 387 -20.94 7.57 -18.00
CA LYS A 387 -22.01 8.30 -18.68
C LYS A 387 -23.22 8.58 -17.81
N GLY A 388 -24.06 9.47 -18.29
CA GLY A 388 -25.30 9.89 -17.62
C GLY A 388 -25.16 11.27 -16.96
N THR A 389 -26.23 11.68 -16.26
CA THR A 389 -26.30 13.02 -15.61
C THR A 389 -25.54 13.08 -14.28
N ASN A 390 -25.20 11.91 -13.71
CA ASN A 390 -24.52 11.79 -12.43
C ASN A 390 -23.63 10.53 -12.45
N PRO A 391 -22.58 10.47 -13.27
CA PRO A 391 -21.75 9.28 -13.44
C PRO A 391 -21.04 8.90 -12.13
N THR A 392 -20.71 7.62 -11.97
CA THR A 392 -19.93 7.14 -10.83
C THR A 392 -18.50 7.66 -10.91
N PHE A 393 -17.92 7.63 -12.12
CA PHE A 393 -16.63 8.22 -12.45
C PHE A 393 -16.89 9.52 -13.20
N ASP A 394 -16.79 10.64 -12.50
CA ASP A 394 -16.94 11.96 -13.11
C ASP A 394 -15.73 12.33 -13.97
N ALA A 395 -15.78 13.45 -14.68
CA ALA A 395 -14.75 13.88 -15.63
C ALA A 395 -13.36 14.10 -14.99
N ASP A 396 -13.30 14.32 -13.68
CA ASP A 396 -12.04 14.50 -12.95
C ASP A 396 -11.45 13.17 -12.43
N THR A 397 -12.12 12.05 -12.69
CA THR A 397 -11.66 10.72 -12.29
C THR A 397 -10.79 10.11 -13.38
N VAL A 398 -9.54 9.75 -13.06
CA VAL A 398 -8.70 8.93 -13.94
C VAL A 398 -9.25 7.51 -13.94
N VAL A 399 -9.50 6.93 -15.11
CA VAL A 399 -10.03 5.57 -15.27
C VAL A 399 -8.96 4.66 -15.82
N HIS A 400 -8.64 3.58 -15.10
CA HIS A 400 -7.72 2.55 -15.55
C HIS A 400 -8.48 1.43 -16.27
N ILE A 401 -8.07 1.13 -17.52
CA ILE A 401 -8.77 0.16 -18.38
C ILE A 401 -8.15 -1.26 -18.36
N GLY A 402 -7.11 -1.49 -17.55
CA GLY A 402 -6.32 -2.71 -17.58
C GLY A 402 -5.44 -2.77 -18.80
N ALA A 403 -5.80 -3.61 -19.76
CA ALA A 403 -5.18 -3.80 -21.08
C ALA A 403 -3.81 -4.52 -21.05
N ASP A 404 -3.57 -5.35 -20.06
CA ASP A 404 -2.40 -6.23 -19.98
C ASP A 404 -2.73 -7.67 -20.39
N GLU A 405 -1.70 -8.47 -20.47
CA GLU A 405 -1.66 -9.93 -20.61
C GLU A 405 -2.60 -10.56 -21.66
N PHE A 406 -3.03 -9.79 -22.65
CA PHE A 406 -3.87 -10.32 -23.73
C PHE A 406 -3.09 -11.25 -24.66
N MET A 407 -3.41 -12.56 -24.63
CA MET A 407 -2.66 -13.62 -25.29
C MET A 407 -3.35 -14.20 -26.53
N ALA A 408 -4.51 -13.66 -26.94
CA ALA A 408 -5.28 -14.29 -28.00
C ALA A 408 -4.87 -13.88 -29.40
N ASP A 409 -4.84 -12.59 -29.72
CA ASP A 409 -4.51 -12.05 -31.04
C ASP A 409 -3.90 -10.65 -30.95
N ALA A 410 -2.66 -10.50 -31.36
CA ALA A 410 -1.94 -9.25 -31.19
C ALA A 410 -2.44 -8.12 -32.10
N LYS A 411 -2.96 -8.44 -33.30
CA LYS A 411 -3.49 -7.42 -34.20
C LYS A 411 -4.77 -6.83 -33.65
N SER A 412 -5.74 -7.67 -33.29
CA SER A 412 -7.01 -7.20 -32.73
C SER A 412 -6.84 -6.45 -31.41
N TYR A 413 -5.83 -6.81 -30.61
CA TYR A 413 -5.48 -6.04 -29.41
C TYR A 413 -5.03 -4.61 -29.75
N ARG A 414 -4.16 -4.44 -30.72
CA ARG A 414 -3.67 -3.09 -31.10
C ARG A 414 -4.78 -2.26 -31.75
N GLU A 415 -5.66 -2.89 -32.53
CA GLU A 415 -6.88 -2.24 -33.06
C GLU A 415 -7.83 -1.84 -31.92
N PHE A 416 -7.99 -2.70 -30.92
CA PHE A 416 -8.78 -2.40 -29.71
C PHE A 416 -8.20 -1.21 -28.93
N VAL A 417 -6.88 -1.15 -28.71
CA VAL A 417 -6.24 0.01 -28.05
C VAL A 417 -6.55 1.30 -28.80
N ASN A 418 -6.44 1.29 -30.13
CA ASN A 418 -6.78 2.44 -30.98
C ASN A 418 -8.26 2.84 -30.92
N GLU A 419 -9.14 1.95 -30.50
CA GLU A 419 -10.58 2.18 -30.43
C GLU A 419 -11.05 2.54 -29.01
N ILE A 420 -10.59 1.81 -27.99
CA ILE A 420 -11.10 1.96 -26.62
C ILE A 420 -10.55 3.22 -25.93
N ILE A 421 -9.27 3.53 -26.14
CA ILE A 421 -8.65 4.67 -25.48
C ILE A 421 -9.34 5.97 -25.90
N PRO A 422 -9.42 6.33 -27.20
CA PRO A 422 -10.13 7.55 -27.60
C PRO A 422 -11.63 7.53 -27.29
N TYR A 423 -12.19 6.34 -27.04
CA TYR A 423 -13.59 6.22 -26.62
C TYR A 423 -13.78 6.64 -25.16
N VAL A 424 -12.96 6.15 -24.24
CA VAL A 424 -13.03 6.47 -22.81
C VAL A 424 -12.51 7.88 -22.55
N ASP A 425 -11.48 8.32 -23.28
CA ASP A 425 -10.86 9.65 -23.14
C ASP A 425 -11.82 10.81 -23.43
N LYS A 426 -12.94 10.56 -24.11
CA LYS A 426 -13.99 11.56 -24.26
C LYS A 426 -14.63 12.02 -22.96
N THR A 427 -14.52 11.23 -21.92
CA THR A 427 -15.15 11.50 -20.62
C THR A 427 -14.14 11.54 -19.48
N ASN A 428 -13.04 10.78 -19.54
CA ASN A 428 -12.13 10.58 -18.42
C ASN A 428 -10.69 10.41 -18.94
N THR A 429 -9.70 10.95 -18.26
CA THR A 429 -8.30 10.60 -18.50
C THR A 429 -8.09 9.10 -18.38
N VAL A 430 -7.41 8.51 -19.36
CA VAL A 430 -7.20 7.05 -19.43
C VAL A 430 -5.85 6.66 -18.86
N ARG A 431 -5.85 5.62 -18.03
CA ARG A 431 -4.66 4.91 -17.58
C ARG A 431 -4.72 3.45 -18.02
N MET A 432 -3.57 2.83 -18.32
CA MET A 432 -3.50 1.43 -18.71
C MET A 432 -2.19 0.76 -18.28
N TRP A 433 -2.16 -0.56 -18.27
CA TRP A 433 -0.92 -1.31 -18.13
C TRP A 433 -0.11 -1.31 -19.42
N GLY A 434 1.20 -1.23 -19.28
CA GLY A 434 2.09 -1.35 -20.44
C GLY A 434 2.12 -2.77 -21.00
N GLY A 435 1.71 -2.93 -22.29
CA GLY A 435 1.66 -4.23 -22.98
C GLY A 435 2.22 -4.23 -24.41
N LEU A 436 2.45 -3.07 -25.00
CA LEU A 436 2.68 -2.88 -26.43
C LEU A 436 4.02 -3.39 -26.98
N THR A 437 5.01 -3.64 -26.12
CA THR A 437 6.28 -4.25 -26.56
C THR A 437 6.15 -5.75 -26.76
N GLN A 438 5.33 -6.42 -25.96
CA GLN A 438 5.06 -7.85 -26.06
C GLN A 438 3.97 -8.15 -27.08
N ILE A 439 2.86 -7.41 -27.02
CA ILE A 439 1.69 -7.66 -27.86
C ILE A 439 1.83 -6.89 -29.17
N LYS A 440 2.39 -7.54 -30.17
CA LYS A 440 2.60 -6.97 -31.50
C LYS A 440 2.49 -8.02 -32.59
N ASP A 441 1.82 -7.68 -33.65
CA ASP A 441 1.74 -8.41 -34.93
C ASP A 441 2.95 -8.10 -35.82
N ASN A 442 3.04 -8.66 -37.01
CA ASN A 442 4.15 -8.45 -37.92
C ASN A 442 3.68 -8.19 -39.39
N PRO A 443 3.88 -6.95 -39.91
CA PRO A 443 4.41 -5.77 -39.21
C PRO A 443 3.45 -5.30 -38.13
N PRO A 444 3.95 -4.63 -37.08
CA PRO A 444 3.10 -4.16 -35.99
C PRO A 444 2.03 -3.18 -36.49
N THR A 445 0.77 -3.39 -36.12
CA THR A 445 -0.30 -2.42 -36.31
C THR A 445 0.09 -1.15 -35.53
N GLU A 446 0.06 0.00 -36.18
CA GLU A 446 0.42 1.29 -35.61
C GLU A 446 -0.56 1.70 -34.52
N ILE A 447 -0.06 2.33 -33.44
CA ILE A 447 -0.89 2.96 -32.41
C ILE A 447 -1.08 4.42 -32.81
N ASN A 448 -2.33 4.84 -32.88
CA ASN A 448 -2.72 6.18 -33.27
C ASN A 448 -2.34 7.19 -32.20
N LYS A 449 -2.11 8.44 -32.61
CA LYS A 449 -1.71 9.49 -31.70
C LYS A 449 -2.75 9.77 -30.61
N ASP A 450 -4.03 9.72 -30.92
CA ASP A 450 -5.14 9.89 -29.97
C ASP A 450 -5.34 8.73 -29.00
N ALA A 451 -4.57 7.63 -29.16
CA ALA A 451 -4.44 6.55 -28.22
C ALA A 451 -3.11 6.59 -27.44
N ILE A 452 -2.38 7.72 -27.54
CA ILE A 452 -1.09 7.94 -26.87
C ILE A 452 -1.11 9.25 -26.06
N ASP A 453 -1.51 10.36 -26.70
CA ASP A 453 -1.42 11.71 -26.10
C ASP A 453 -2.27 11.79 -24.82
N GLY A 454 -1.64 12.13 -23.69
CA GLY A 454 -2.27 12.26 -22.38
C GLY A 454 -2.66 10.92 -21.73
N VAL A 455 -2.28 9.80 -22.33
CA VAL A 455 -2.54 8.46 -21.79
C VAL A 455 -1.46 8.06 -20.81
N GLN A 456 -1.87 7.73 -19.58
CA GLN A 456 -0.98 7.29 -18.51
C GLN A 456 -0.70 5.79 -18.62
N ILE A 457 0.57 5.39 -18.53
CA ILE A 457 0.98 3.98 -18.60
C ILE A 457 1.69 3.55 -17.31
N ASN A 458 1.18 2.52 -16.67
CA ASN A 458 1.91 1.81 -15.61
C ASN A 458 2.96 0.88 -16.22
N LEU A 459 4.23 1.19 -16.01
CA LEU A 459 5.35 0.36 -16.47
C LEU A 459 5.65 -0.72 -15.41
N TRP A 460 5.02 -1.89 -15.56
CA TRP A 460 5.08 -2.95 -14.56
C TRP A 460 6.10 -4.05 -14.87
N SER A 461 6.27 -4.41 -16.13
CA SER A 461 7.18 -5.47 -16.55
C SER A 461 7.92 -5.08 -17.83
N LYS A 462 9.26 -5.24 -17.81
CA LYS A 462 10.14 -4.99 -18.97
C LYS A 462 9.81 -5.85 -20.20
N ASP A 463 9.26 -7.04 -19.97
CA ASP A 463 8.95 -7.97 -21.05
C ASP A 463 7.67 -7.56 -21.78
N TRP A 464 6.72 -6.95 -21.06
CA TRP A 464 5.47 -6.43 -21.58
C TRP A 464 5.61 -5.05 -22.21
N ALA A 465 6.34 -4.14 -21.55
CA ALA A 465 6.59 -2.77 -22.03
C ALA A 465 8.03 -2.34 -21.78
N ASP A 466 8.78 -2.06 -22.85
CA ASP A 466 10.06 -1.36 -22.77
C ASP A 466 9.79 0.11 -22.39
N GLY A 467 10.27 0.54 -21.23
CA GLY A 467 9.96 1.87 -20.69
C GLY A 467 10.46 3.01 -21.59
N ILE A 468 11.58 2.82 -22.31
CA ILE A 468 12.09 3.83 -23.24
C ILE A 468 11.31 3.86 -24.56
N ASP A 469 10.82 2.71 -25.02
CA ASP A 469 9.94 2.68 -26.19
C ASP A 469 8.61 3.41 -25.87
N MET A 470 8.03 3.20 -24.69
CA MET A 470 6.81 3.89 -24.27
C MET A 470 7.02 5.40 -24.13
N TYR A 471 8.14 5.82 -23.53
CA TYR A 471 8.54 7.22 -23.46
C TYR A 471 8.67 7.84 -24.85
N ASN A 472 9.38 7.18 -25.76
CA ASN A 472 9.59 7.70 -27.13
C ASN A 472 8.32 7.71 -27.97
N MET A 473 7.30 6.90 -27.63
CA MET A 473 5.98 6.96 -28.25
C MET A 473 5.19 8.18 -27.79
N GLY A 474 5.47 8.72 -26.59
CA GLY A 474 4.78 9.91 -26.04
C GLY A 474 3.79 9.63 -24.92
N TYR A 475 3.81 8.44 -24.32
CA TYR A 475 2.98 8.11 -23.16
C TYR A 475 3.47 8.78 -21.89
N ASP A 476 2.54 9.10 -20.98
CA ASP A 476 2.84 9.53 -19.62
C ASP A 476 3.13 8.34 -18.73
N LEU A 477 4.25 8.35 -18.02
CA LEU A 477 4.81 7.17 -17.38
C LEU A 477 4.62 7.15 -15.87
N ILE A 478 4.15 6.03 -15.36
CA ILE A 478 4.15 5.70 -13.92
C ILE A 478 5.02 4.45 -13.73
N ASN A 479 6.14 4.61 -13.01
CA ASN A 479 7.05 3.51 -12.75
C ASN A 479 6.49 2.57 -11.69
N THR A 480 5.94 1.45 -12.12
CA THR A 480 5.34 0.42 -11.25
C THR A 480 6.10 -0.90 -11.41
N ILE A 481 7.41 -0.83 -11.68
CA ILE A 481 8.22 -1.99 -12.06
C ILE A 481 8.20 -3.08 -10.99
N ASP A 482 7.93 -4.30 -11.40
CA ASP A 482 7.82 -5.49 -10.57
C ASP A 482 9.04 -5.74 -9.69
N ASP A 483 10.25 -5.51 -10.21
CA ASP A 483 11.53 -5.68 -9.51
C ASP A 483 11.64 -4.96 -8.16
N HIS A 484 10.86 -3.93 -7.92
CA HIS A 484 10.91 -3.12 -6.70
C HIS A 484 9.55 -2.92 -6.05
N GLY A 485 8.45 -3.15 -6.79
CA GLY A 485 7.13 -2.70 -6.40
C GLY A 485 6.04 -3.77 -6.30
N TYR A 486 6.29 -5.06 -6.59
CA TYR A 486 5.22 -6.07 -6.59
C TYR A 486 5.26 -6.99 -5.38
N LEU A 487 4.20 -6.93 -4.57
CA LEU A 487 3.88 -7.89 -3.52
C LEU A 487 2.85 -8.88 -4.04
N VAL A 488 3.11 -10.18 -3.83
CA VAL A 488 2.17 -11.27 -4.14
C VAL A 488 2.21 -12.23 -2.96
N PRO A 489 1.35 -12.07 -1.96
CA PRO A 489 1.33 -12.91 -0.77
C PRO A 489 1.22 -14.40 -1.10
N ASP A 490 2.13 -15.19 -0.54
CA ASP A 490 2.19 -16.64 -0.68
C ASP A 490 2.25 -17.35 0.69
N GLY A 491 2.02 -16.63 1.78
CA GLY A 491 2.04 -17.14 3.15
C GLY A 491 3.43 -17.46 3.70
N SER A 492 4.50 -17.23 2.94
CA SER A 492 5.87 -17.52 3.39
C SER A 492 6.46 -16.44 4.30
N LEU A 493 5.89 -15.25 4.32
CA LEU A 493 6.39 -14.03 4.97
C LEU A 493 7.82 -13.69 4.57
N THR A 494 8.20 -14.01 3.33
CA THR A 494 9.56 -13.73 2.83
C THR A 494 9.65 -12.37 2.19
N ARG A 495 10.77 -11.68 2.44
CA ARG A 495 11.15 -10.47 1.69
C ARG A 495 11.79 -10.86 0.37
N LYS A 496 11.29 -10.29 -0.70
CA LYS A 496 11.84 -10.50 -2.05
C LYS A 496 11.89 -9.18 -2.79
N ASN A 497 12.65 -9.16 -3.88
CA ASN A 497 12.67 -8.04 -4.80
C ASN A 497 11.31 -7.84 -5.48
N ALA A 498 10.69 -8.97 -5.88
CA ALA A 498 9.38 -9.01 -6.51
C ALA A 498 8.65 -10.31 -6.12
N TYR A 499 7.33 -10.30 -6.16
CA TYR A 499 6.45 -11.47 -6.01
C TYR A 499 6.66 -12.23 -4.69
N GLY A 500 6.93 -11.50 -3.60
CA GLY A 500 6.98 -12.03 -2.24
C GLY A 500 5.89 -11.45 -1.34
N ASP A 501 5.78 -11.96 -0.12
CA ASP A 501 4.87 -11.39 0.89
C ASP A 501 5.27 -9.97 1.30
N LEU A 502 6.56 -9.68 1.30
CA LEU A 502 7.13 -8.40 1.73
C LEU A 502 8.16 -7.93 0.70
N LEU A 503 8.26 -6.63 0.49
CA LEU A 503 9.29 -6.04 -0.37
C LEU A 503 10.64 -5.92 0.34
N ASP A 504 11.72 -5.98 -0.42
CA ASP A 504 13.06 -5.64 0.07
C ASP A 504 13.22 -4.12 0.17
N ILE A 505 12.84 -3.57 1.34
CA ILE A 505 12.93 -2.13 1.62
C ILE A 505 14.36 -1.58 1.54
N GLY A 506 15.37 -2.40 1.85
CA GLY A 506 16.79 -2.03 1.71
C GLY A 506 17.16 -1.79 0.25
N ARG A 507 16.67 -2.64 -0.65
CA ARG A 507 16.86 -2.49 -2.09
C ARG A 507 16.08 -1.30 -2.65
N ILE A 508 14.82 -1.10 -2.23
CA ILE A 508 14.04 0.08 -2.62
C ILE A 508 14.82 1.35 -2.23
N PHE A 509 15.29 1.41 -1.00
CA PHE A 509 16.07 2.56 -0.52
C PHE A 509 17.31 2.82 -1.37
N LYS A 510 18.07 1.79 -1.69
CA LYS A 510 19.37 1.89 -2.35
C LYS A 510 19.25 2.09 -3.86
N ASP A 511 18.42 1.27 -4.52
CA ASP A 511 18.50 1.06 -5.97
C ASP A 511 17.32 1.70 -6.73
N PHE A 512 16.14 1.83 -6.11
CA PHE A 512 14.97 2.36 -6.80
C PHE A 512 15.11 3.87 -7.05
N LYS A 513 14.93 4.26 -8.31
CA LYS A 513 14.80 5.65 -8.75
C LYS A 513 13.58 5.77 -9.63
N VAL A 514 12.72 6.74 -9.34
CA VAL A 514 11.42 6.91 -9.99
C VAL A 514 11.58 7.01 -11.52
N ASN A 515 12.50 7.84 -11.99
CA ASN A 515 12.73 8.06 -13.42
C ASN A 515 13.62 7.03 -14.12
N ASN A 516 14.07 5.98 -13.43
CA ASN A 516 14.80 4.87 -14.06
C ASN A 516 13.82 3.81 -14.55
N VAL A 517 13.48 3.87 -15.82
CA VAL A 517 12.60 2.88 -16.44
C VAL A 517 13.38 1.69 -16.98
N ARG A 518 12.75 0.54 -17.02
CA ARG A 518 13.40 -0.71 -17.43
C ARG A 518 13.17 -0.99 -18.90
N THR A 519 14.24 -1.33 -19.59
CA THR A 519 14.18 -1.71 -21.01
C THR A 519 14.03 -3.23 -21.16
N LYS A 520 13.55 -3.68 -22.32
CA LYS A 520 13.34 -5.11 -22.62
C LYS A 520 14.59 -5.98 -22.43
N ASN A 521 15.77 -5.42 -22.67
CA ASN A 521 17.04 -6.12 -22.44
C ASN A 521 17.47 -6.17 -20.95
N GLY A 522 16.65 -5.65 -20.05
CA GLY A 522 16.86 -5.65 -18.61
C GLY A 522 17.70 -4.49 -18.07
N ALA A 523 18.18 -3.58 -18.91
CA ALA A 523 18.90 -2.40 -18.45
C ALA A 523 17.92 -1.36 -17.87
N TYR A 524 18.38 -0.61 -16.86
CA TYR A 524 17.70 0.59 -16.42
C TYR A 524 18.22 1.80 -17.20
N LYS A 525 17.33 2.65 -17.64
CA LYS A 525 17.65 3.92 -18.31
C LYS A 525 16.83 5.04 -17.69
N ALA A 526 17.48 6.15 -17.43
CA ALA A 526 16.81 7.34 -16.94
C ALA A 526 16.03 8.04 -18.05
N VAL A 527 14.77 8.32 -17.82
CA VAL A 527 14.03 9.41 -18.46
C VAL A 527 14.51 10.71 -17.80
N PRO A 528 14.59 11.84 -18.50
CA PRO A 528 14.93 13.11 -17.86
C PRO A 528 14.06 13.38 -16.64
N SER A 529 14.65 13.78 -15.52
CA SER A 529 13.94 13.78 -14.23
C SER A 529 12.89 14.88 -14.08
N GLY A 530 12.95 15.93 -14.92
CA GLY A 530 11.95 16.99 -15.00
C GLY A 530 11.08 16.93 -16.26
N ASP A 531 11.02 15.77 -16.92
CA ASP A 531 10.19 15.58 -18.10
C ASP A 531 8.73 15.32 -17.69
N ASP A 532 7.79 16.08 -18.22
CA ASP A 532 6.34 16.00 -17.90
C ASP A 532 5.75 14.62 -18.13
N GLN A 533 6.33 13.83 -19.05
CA GLN A 533 5.90 12.44 -19.24
C GLN A 533 6.24 11.53 -18.04
N MET A 534 7.12 11.93 -17.12
CA MET A 534 7.50 11.12 -15.97
C MET A 534 6.65 11.50 -14.75
N LEU A 535 5.42 11.06 -14.70
CA LEU A 535 4.47 11.42 -13.66
C LEU A 535 4.91 10.99 -12.26
N GLY A 536 5.51 9.79 -12.13
CA GLY A 536 5.90 9.30 -10.82
C GLY A 536 6.02 7.79 -10.72
N ALA A 537 5.67 7.24 -9.56
CA ALA A 537 5.74 5.81 -9.31
C ALA A 537 4.61 5.30 -8.42
N ALA A 538 4.34 4.00 -8.55
CA ALA A 538 3.45 3.26 -7.68
C ALA A 538 4.06 1.91 -7.30
N PHE A 539 3.62 1.32 -6.20
CA PHE A 539 3.86 -0.07 -5.87
C PHE A 539 2.51 -0.79 -5.72
N ALA A 540 2.52 -2.12 -5.79
CA ALA A 540 1.30 -2.90 -5.92
C ALA A 540 1.28 -4.11 -5.00
N LEU A 541 0.10 -4.43 -4.45
CA LEU A 541 -0.18 -5.69 -3.81
C LEU A 541 -1.24 -6.45 -4.61
N TRP A 542 -0.86 -7.62 -5.08
CA TRP A 542 -1.68 -8.53 -5.85
C TRP A 542 -2.09 -9.75 -5.04
N SER A 543 -3.26 -10.29 -5.34
CA SER A 543 -3.82 -11.46 -4.66
C SER A 543 -3.89 -12.70 -5.57
N ASP A 544 -2.93 -12.85 -6.50
CA ASP A 544 -2.85 -13.91 -7.52
C ASP A 544 -3.01 -15.32 -6.98
N ASN A 545 -2.48 -15.58 -5.79
CA ASN A 545 -2.46 -16.90 -5.19
C ASN A 545 -3.72 -17.21 -4.36
N ILE A 546 -4.71 -16.32 -4.35
CA ILE A 546 -5.92 -16.47 -3.54
C ILE A 546 -7.09 -16.80 -4.44
N ASP A 547 -7.54 -18.07 -4.40
CA ASP A 547 -8.73 -18.54 -5.15
C ASP A 547 -9.92 -18.85 -4.25
N ARG A 548 -9.81 -18.57 -2.93
CA ARG A 548 -10.82 -18.84 -1.93
C ARG A 548 -11.08 -17.61 -1.09
N LYS A 549 -12.26 -17.02 -1.25
CA LYS A 549 -12.67 -15.85 -0.48
C LYS A 549 -12.69 -16.06 1.02
N ALA A 550 -13.02 -17.25 1.48
CA ALA A 550 -13.05 -17.65 2.90
C ALA A 550 -11.71 -18.20 3.39
N SER A 551 -10.60 -17.72 2.86
CA SER A 551 -9.27 -18.23 3.21
C SER A 551 -8.72 -17.69 4.53
N GLY A 552 -9.45 -16.83 5.24
CA GLY A 552 -9.01 -16.29 6.53
C GLY A 552 -7.88 -15.27 6.47
N LEU A 553 -7.39 -14.89 5.30
CA LEU A 553 -6.46 -13.77 5.18
C LEU A 553 -7.20 -12.47 5.52
N SER A 554 -6.92 -11.91 6.68
CA SER A 554 -7.57 -10.69 7.11
C SER A 554 -7.04 -9.46 6.36
N GLU A 555 -7.81 -8.39 6.34
CA GLU A 555 -7.38 -7.09 5.82
C GLU A 555 -6.20 -6.54 6.61
N SER A 556 -6.13 -6.82 7.91
CA SER A 556 -4.98 -6.51 8.77
C SER A 556 -3.71 -7.23 8.28
N ASP A 557 -3.82 -8.49 7.86
CA ASP A 557 -2.69 -9.23 7.29
C ASP A 557 -2.25 -8.65 5.93
N LEU A 558 -3.19 -8.22 5.09
CA LEU A 558 -2.87 -7.51 3.84
C LEU A 558 -2.17 -6.19 4.12
N TYR A 559 -2.73 -5.38 5.04
CA TYR A 559 -2.17 -4.09 5.40
C TYR A 559 -0.72 -4.22 5.90
N TRP A 560 -0.46 -5.19 6.75
CA TRP A 560 0.88 -5.44 7.28
C TRP A 560 1.91 -5.77 6.19
N ARG A 561 1.51 -6.40 5.08
CA ARG A 561 2.44 -6.77 4.00
C ARG A 561 2.97 -5.59 3.22
N PHE A 562 2.16 -4.59 2.96
CA PHE A 562 2.58 -3.45 2.15
C PHE A 562 3.06 -2.25 2.98
N PHE A 563 2.62 -2.14 4.23
CA PHE A 563 2.79 -0.91 4.99
C PHE A 563 4.24 -0.49 5.16
N ASP A 564 5.17 -1.41 5.42
CA ASP A 564 6.57 -1.06 5.64
C ASP A 564 7.29 -0.53 4.38
N ALA A 565 6.78 -0.80 3.19
CA ALA A 565 7.27 -0.24 1.94
C ALA A 565 6.73 1.17 1.66
N MET A 566 5.56 1.51 2.19
CA MET A 566 4.88 2.78 1.90
C MET A 566 5.72 4.02 2.27
N PRO A 567 6.34 4.13 3.45
CA PRO A 567 7.21 5.27 3.80
C PRO A 567 8.40 5.41 2.86
N PHE A 568 8.92 4.31 2.31
CA PHE A 568 10.04 4.33 1.36
C PHE A 568 9.62 4.86 0.00
N TYR A 569 8.45 4.44 -0.51
CA TYR A 569 7.90 4.99 -1.75
C TYR A 569 7.55 6.46 -1.62
N ALA A 570 6.96 6.86 -0.49
CA ALA A 570 6.67 8.26 -0.18
C ALA A 570 7.93 9.12 -0.22
N GLU A 571 9.01 8.66 0.43
CA GLU A 571 10.31 9.33 0.42
C GLU A 571 10.89 9.45 -1.00
N LYS A 572 10.84 8.35 -1.79
CA LYS A 572 11.38 8.31 -3.16
C LYS A 572 10.66 9.23 -4.13
N THR A 573 9.36 9.39 -3.96
CA THR A 573 8.53 10.17 -4.87
C THR A 573 8.40 11.64 -4.47
N TRP A 574 8.57 11.97 -3.19
CA TRP A 574 8.52 13.34 -2.68
C TRP A 574 9.89 14.01 -2.65
N ALA A 575 10.85 13.44 -1.92
CA ALA A 575 12.11 14.11 -1.60
C ALA A 575 13.26 13.75 -2.52
N ALA A 576 13.34 12.54 -2.97
CA ALA A 576 14.31 11.94 -3.88
C ALA A 576 15.82 12.03 -3.52
N THR A 577 16.26 13.07 -2.85
CA THR A 577 17.68 13.37 -2.61
C THR A 577 18.17 13.19 -1.17
N GLY A 578 17.26 13.16 -0.19
CA GLY A 578 17.58 13.00 1.24
C GLY A 578 18.22 11.65 1.59
N GLN A 579 17.99 10.68 0.77
CA GLN A 579 18.33 9.29 0.96
C GLN A 579 19.80 8.96 0.84
N GLU A 580 20.54 9.71 0.06
CA GLU A 580 21.99 9.50 -0.11
C GLU A 580 22.78 9.75 1.18
N LYS A 581 22.17 10.47 2.13
CA LYS A 581 22.77 10.85 3.42
C LYS A 581 22.35 9.99 4.60
N GLY A 582 21.37 9.10 4.41
CA GLY A 582 20.82 8.24 5.45
C GLY A 582 21.18 6.77 5.25
N THR A 583 20.56 5.92 6.06
CA THR A 583 20.56 4.46 5.89
C THR A 583 19.12 3.98 5.91
N SER A 584 18.84 2.86 5.25
CA SER A 584 17.50 2.23 5.30
C SER A 584 17.06 1.98 6.74
N ALA A 585 17.97 1.58 7.63
CA ALA A 585 17.70 1.36 9.06
C ALA A 585 17.20 2.64 9.77
N LYS A 586 17.75 3.81 9.44
CA LYS A 586 17.28 5.08 10.02
C LYS A 586 15.87 5.42 9.54
N LEU A 587 15.59 5.22 8.25
CA LEU A 587 14.26 5.45 7.70
C LEU A 587 13.26 4.45 8.28
N THR A 588 13.63 3.17 8.42
CA THR A 588 12.80 2.15 9.09
C THR A 588 12.46 2.56 10.52
N ALA A 589 13.46 2.93 11.32
CA ALA A 589 13.24 3.34 12.71
C ALA A 589 12.34 4.60 12.80
N LEU A 590 12.48 5.54 11.86
CA LEU A 590 11.61 6.70 11.79
C LEU A 590 10.18 6.32 11.38
N ALA A 591 10.01 5.42 10.40
CA ALA A 591 8.71 4.91 9.98
C ALA A 591 7.98 4.16 11.10
N GLU A 592 8.70 3.34 11.86
CA GLU A 592 8.17 2.67 13.06
C GLU A 592 7.66 3.70 14.10
N LYS A 593 8.38 4.80 14.27
CA LYS A 593 7.97 5.89 15.17
C LYS A 593 6.76 6.65 14.65
N MET A 594 6.66 6.89 13.35
CA MET A 594 5.52 7.58 12.72
C MET A 594 4.25 6.73 12.77
N GLY A 595 4.35 5.42 12.55
CA GLY A 595 3.21 4.50 12.55
C GLY A 595 2.27 4.70 11.36
N THR A 596 1.03 4.26 11.50
CA THR A 596 0.02 4.25 10.43
C THR A 596 -0.71 5.59 10.23
N GLY A 597 -0.43 6.56 11.07
CA GLY A 597 -1.13 7.85 11.07
C GLY A 597 -2.20 7.95 12.16
N PRO A 598 -2.77 9.15 12.35
CA PRO A 598 -3.78 9.38 13.37
C PRO A 598 -5.14 8.80 12.97
N ASN A 599 -5.95 8.46 13.94
CA ASN A 599 -7.31 7.93 13.76
C ASN A 599 -7.37 6.74 12.78
N THR A 600 -6.31 5.91 12.72
CA THR A 600 -6.27 4.68 11.92
C THR A 600 -6.28 3.45 12.81
N ASN A 601 -6.94 2.39 12.36
CA ASN A 601 -6.98 1.12 13.07
C ASN A 601 -6.90 -0.10 12.12
N PRO A 602 -5.92 -0.15 11.21
CA PRO A 602 -5.83 -1.24 10.23
C PRO A 602 -5.51 -2.60 10.85
N TYR A 603 -5.14 -2.62 12.13
CA TYR A 603 -4.80 -3.84 12.86
C TYR A 603 -5.90 -4.30 13.81
N TYR A 604 -7.14 -3.76 13.68
CA TYR A 604 -8.30 -4.14 14.50
C TYR A 604 -7.98 -4.21 15.98
N GLN A 605 -7.39 -3.14 16.52
CA GLN A 605 -7.20 -3.01 17.96
C GLN A 605 -8.42 -2.35 18.57
N GLU A 606 -8.79 -2.82 19.75
CA GLU A 606 -9.92 -2.28 20.50
C GLU A 606 -9.44 -1.50 21.73
N GLU A 607 -10.15 -0.44 22.07
CA GLU A 607 -9.92 0.22 23.34
C GLU A 607 -10.31 -0.70 24.50
N LYS A 608 -9.50 -0.73 25.53
CA LYS A 608 -9.78 -1.51 26.74
C LYS A 608 -9.37 -0.82 28.01
N LYS A 609 -10.11 -1.15 29.06
CA LYS A 609 -9.72 -0.87 30.43
C LYS A 609 -9.12 -2.15 31.02
N GLY A 610 -8.02 -2.01 31.75
CA GLY A 610 -7.30 -3.17 32.27
C GLY A 610 -6.60 -3.99 31.18
N GLU A 611 -6.39 -5.28 31.42
CA GLU A 611 -5.69 -6.21 30.52
C GLU A 611 -6.63 -6.99 29.60
N GLU A 612 -7.91 -7.12 29.99
CA GLU A 612 -8.92 -7.91 29.29
C GLU A 612 -9.79 -7.00 28.42
N TYR A 613 -10.16 -7.48 27.23
CA TYR A 613 -11.20 -6.84 26.41
C TYR A 613 -12.58 -7.31 26.81
N GLU A 614 -12.74 -8.62 27.04
CA GLU A 614 -13.97 -9.30 27.37
C GLU A 614 -13.70 -10.49 28.29
N LYS A 615 -14.61 -10.77 29.22
CA LYS A 615 -14.54 -11.93 30.10
C LYS A 615 -15.93 -12.48 30.43
N TYR A 616 -16.19 -13.73 30.04
CA TYR A 616 -17.48 -14.41 30.20
C TYR A 616 -17.33 -15.65 31.09
N GLU A 617 -17.97 -15.62 32.25
CA GLU A 617 -18.00 -16.74 33.23
C GLU A 617 -19.32 -17.52 33.16
N PHE A 618 -20.20 -17.17 32.22
CA PHE A 618 -21.49 -17.81 31.93
C PHE A 618 -22.40 -18.08 33.14
N ALA A 619 -22.23 -17.33 34.21
CA ALA A 619 -23.25 -17.22 35.25
C ALA A 619 -24.52 -16.57 34.66
N ASP A 620 -24.34 -15.69 33.72
CA ASP A 620 -25.32 -15.06 32.85
C ASP A 620 -24.63 -14.64 31.54
N MET A 621 -25.24 -13.75 30.76
CA MET A 621 -24.72 -13.20 29.50
C MET A 621 -23.84 -11.95 29.70
N LYS A 622 -23.36 -11.68 30.90
CA LYS A 622 -22.64 -10.46 31.23
C LYS A 622 -21.12 -10.60 31.06
N ASP A 623 -20.52 -9.53 30.58
CA ASP A 623 -19.08 -9.36 30.61
C ASP A 623 -18.64 -8.97 32.03
N SER A 624 -17.83 -9.80 32.66
CA SER A 624 -17.28 -9.53 33.98
C SER A 624 -16.04 -8.64 33.97
N SER A 625 -15.47 -8.33 32.78
CA SER A 625 -14.35 -7.37 32.65
C SER A 625 -14.75 -5.93 33.00
N GLU A 626 -13.79 -5.03 33.06
CA GLU A 626 -14.05 -3.60 33.26
C GLU A 626 -14.77 -2.93 32.08
N ASN A 627 -14.77 -3.55 30.87
CA ASN A 627 -15.28 -2.99 29.63
C ASN A 627 -16.80 -3.16 29.46
N LYS A 628 -17.41 -4.14 30.15
CA LYS A 628 -18.85 -4.38 30.15
C LYS A 628 -19.45 -4.63 28.77
N ARG A 629 -18.79 -5.41 27.97
CA ARG A 629 -19.17 -5.84 26.62
C ARG A 629 -20.04 -7.10 26.70
N ASP A 630 -21.28 -6.94 27.11
CA ASP A 630 -22.20 -8.05 27.33
C ASP A 630 -22.49 -8.85 26.06
N LEU A 631 -22.59 -10.16 26.20
CA LEU A 631 -23.03 -11.05 25.13
C LEU A 631 -24.46 -10.75 24.70
N LYS A 632 -24.74 -11.02 23.42
CA LYS A 632 -26.09 -11.00 22.86
C LYS A 632 -26.53 -12.44 22.59
N GLU A 633 -27.82 -12.69 22.78
CA GLU A 633 -28.43 -13.97 22.39
C GLU A 633 -28.20 -14.24 20.91
N GLY A 634 -27.81 -15.47 20.61
CA GLY A 634 -27.68 -15.99 19.27
C GLY A 634 -28.82 -17.02 19.01
N LYS A 635 -28.46 -18.17 18.45
CA LYS A 635 -29.38 -19.22 18.11
C LYS A 635 -28.81 -20.57 18.56
N GLY A 636 -29.65 -21.44 19.08
CA GLY A 636 -29.28 -22.83 19.40
C GLY A 636 -28.33 -23.02 20.58
N ALA A 637 -27.77 -21.95 21.13
CA ALA A 637 -26.90 -21.98 22.31
C ALA A 637 -27.69 -21.69 23.59
N GLU A 638 -27.27 -22.28 24.71
CA GLU A 638 -27.93 -22.10 26.00
C GLU A 638 -26.90 -21.86 27.11
N VAL A 639 -27.02 -20.73 27.81
CA VAL A 639 -26.27 -20.50 29.06
C VAL A 639 -27.03 -21.14 30.20
N LYS A 640 -26.47 -22.21 30.77
CA LYS A 640 -27.09 -22.99 31.82
C LYS A 640 -26.02 -23.66 32.71
N ASP A 641 -26.32 -23.72 34.00
CA ASP A 641 -25.45 -24.34 35.01
C ASP A 641 -24.03 -23.76 35.04
N GLY A 642 -23.88 -22.46 34.72
CA GLY A 642 -22.60 -21.74 34.70
C GLY A 642 -21.72 -22.03 33.49
N VAL A 643 -22.28 -22.57 32.40
CA VAL A 643 -21.57 -22.84 31.16
C VAL A 643 -22.41 -22.47 29.95
N LEU A 644 -21.76 -22.19 28.83
CA LEU A 644 -22.37 -22.08 27.51
C LEU A 644 -22.42 -23.46 26.87
N ASN A 645 -23.64 -23.95 26.58
CA ASN A 645 -23.86 -25.22 25.88
C ASN A 645 -24.05 -24.94 24.38
N LEU A 646 -23.21 -25.53 23.55
CA LEU A 646 -23.32 -25.49 22.09
C LEU A 646 -23.82 -26.82 21.51
N GLY A 647 -24.75 -26.77 20.57
CA GLY A 647 -25.15 -27.88 19.71
C GLY A 647 -24.18 -28.09 18.55
N ASP A 648 -24.54 -28.99 17.61
CA ASP A 648 -23.70 -29.40 16.48
C ASP A 648 -24.19 -28.86 15.12
N GLU A 649 -25.10 -27.93 15.14
CA GLU A 649 -25.61 -27.22 13.95
C GLU A 649 -25.42 -25.69 14.17
N GLU A 650 -26.40 -24.90 13.77
CA GLU A 650 -26.45 -23.48 14.09
C GLU A 650 -26.60 -23.27 15.60
N SER A 651 -25.46 -22.99 16.26
CA SER A 651 -25.42 -22.81 17.72
C SER A 651 -24.37 -21.80 18.11
N TYR A 652 -24.75 -20.61 18.59
CA TYR A 652 -23.82 -19.52 18.93
C TYR A 652 -24.43 -18.48 19.87
N VAL A 653 -23.55 -17.72 20.50
CA VAL A 653 -23.81 -16.40 21.09
C VAL A 653 -22.93 -15.37 20.41
N THR A 654 -23.32 -14.09 20.42
CA THR A 654 -22.57 -13.01 19.73
C THR A 654 -21.89 -12.11 20.75
N THR A 655 -20.62 -11.81 20.51
CA THR A 655 -19.84 -10.81 21.27
C THR A 655 -19.94 -9.44 20.61
N PRO A 656 -19.65 -8.35 21.31
CA PRO A 656 -19.59 -7.02 20.71
C PRO A 656 -18.39 -6.77 19.79
N ILE A 657 -17.30 -7.54 19.92
CA ILE A 657 -16.08 -7.39 19.09
C ILE A 657 -16.14 -8.41 17.95
N GLU A 658 -16.08 -7.94 16.72
CA GLU A 658 -16.08 -8.81 15.53
C GLU A 658 -14.80 -9.63 15.45
N GLN A 659 -13.65 -8.95 15.54
CA GLN A 659 -12.33 -9.55 15.42
C GLN A 659 -11.27 -8.72 16.11
N LEU A 660 -10.15 -9.35 16.47
CA LEU A 660 -8.96 -8.68 16.95
C LEU A 660 -7.74 -9.07 16.12
N GLY A 661 -6.94 -8.10 15.73
CA GLY A 661 -5.68 -8.34 15.03
C GLY A 661 -4.61 -9.00 15.90
N ASN A 662 -3.41 -9.08 15.36
CA ASN A 662 -2.26 -9.68 16.03
C ASN A 662 -1.91 -8.96 17.34
N GLY A 663 -1.32 -9.67 18.29
CA GLY A 663 -0.99 -9.15 19.62
C GLY A 663 -2.07 -9.43 20.66
N ASN A 664 -2.98 -10.35 20.37
CA ASN A 664 -4.11 -10.70 21.22
C ASN A 664 -4.20 -12.20 21.47
N ALA A 665 -4.97 -12.60 22.48
CA ALA A 665 -5.22 -13.97 22.85
C ALA A 665 -6.68 -14.18 23.26
N ILE A 666 -7.17 -15.39 22.99
CA ILE A 666 -8.43 -15.89 23.53
C ILE A 666 -8.13 -17.12 24.36
N SER A 667 -8.63 -17.19 25.59
CA SER A 667 -8.59 -18.39 26.43
C SER A 667 -9.98 -18.80 26.88
N PHE A 668 -10.21 -20.09 27.02
CA PHE A 668 -11.49 -20.67 27.40
C PHE A 668 -11.32 -22.08 27.91
N ASP A 669 -12.30 -22.53 28.69
CA ASP A 669 -12.44 -23.92 29.07
C ASP A 669 -13.40 -24.62 28.09
N LEU A 670 -13.01 -25.81 27.64
CA LEU A 670 -13.79 -26.64 26.69
C LEU A 670 -13.99 -28.05 27.26
N GLU A 671 -15.22 -28.57 27.19
CA GLU A 671 -15.57 -29.97 27.46
C GLU A 671 -16.44 -30.50 26.33
N LEU A 672 -15.91 -31.47 25.57
CA LEU A 672 -16.63 -32.11 24.48
C LEU A 672 -17.49 -33.27 25.01
N ASN A 673 -18.75 -33.33 24.61
CA ASN A 673 -19.67 -34.46 24.94
C ASN A 673 -19.56 -35.63 23.96
N LYS A 674 -18.98 -35.38 22.77
CA LYS A 674 -18.79 -36.36 21.68
C LYS A 674 -17.51 -36.00 20.91
N PRO A 675 -16.93 -36.93 20.13
CA PRO A 675 -15.81 -36.61 19.25
C PRO A 675 -16.16 -35.50 18.27
N SER A 676 -15.23 -34.57 18.07
CA SER A 676 -15.32 -33.54 17.05
C SER A 676 -15.15 -34.12 15.64
N LYS A 677 -15.65 -33.41 14.64
CA LYS A 677 -15.56 -33.78 13.23
C LYS A 677 -14.88 -32.66 12.44
N PRO A 678 -14.23 -32.96 11.31
CA PRO A 678 -13.77 -31.94 10.39
C PRO A 678 -14.91 -30.97 10.01
N GLY A 679 -14.62 -29.68 10.08
CA GLY A 679 -15.58 -28.61 9.84
C GLY A 679 -16.35 -28.12 11.07
N ASP A 680 -16.24 -28.75 12.24
CA ASP A 680 -16.84 -28.23 13.49
C ASP A 680 -16.14 -26.93 13.90
N ILE A 681 -16.91 -25.83 14.07
CA ILE A 681 -16.42 -24.47 14.28
C ILE A 681 -16.58 -24.05 15.74
N LEU A 682 -15.53 -23.49 16.31
CA LEU A 682 -15.47 -23.05 17.71
C LEU A 682 -15.71 -21.55 17.86
N PHE A 683 -15.07 -20.76 17.00
CA PHE A 683 -15.25 -19.31 16.89
C PHE A 683 -15.34 -18.92 15.43
N GLU A 684 -16.14 -17.94 15.10
CA GLU A 684 -16.23 -17.40 13.75
C GLU A 684 -16.56 -15.90 13.74
N ALA A 685 -16.18 -15.25 12.64
CA ALA A 685 -16.57 -13.88 12.30
C ALA A 685 -16.91 -13.76 10.82
N ASP A 686 -17.81 -12.85 10.48
CA ASP A 686 -18.22 -12.55 9.10
C ASP A 686 -17.86 -11.13 8.69
N PRO A 687 -16.57 -10.74 8.73
CA PRO A 687 -16.18 -9.42 8.23
C PRO A 687 -16.46 -9.29 6.72
N ALA A 688 -16.48 -8.05 6.23
CA ALA A 688 -16.81 -7.75 4.83
C ALA A 688 -15.92 -8.49 3.82
N TYR A 689 -14.66 -8.77 4.17
CA TYR A 689 -13.72 -9.49 3.30
C TYR A 689 -13.87 -11.02 3.29
N GLY A 690 -14.83 -11.56 4.04
CA GLY A 690 -15.18 -12.99 4.06
C GLY A 690 -15.07 -13.64 5.43
N THR A 691 -15.88 -14.65 5.66
CA THR A 691 -15.92 -15.42 6.91
C THR A 691 -14.57 -16.04 7.21
N HIS A 692 -14.12 -15.93 8.45
CA HIS A 692 -13.01 -16.71 8.96
C HIS A 692 -13.34 -17.32 10.33
N ASP A 693 -12.67 -18.41 10.65
CA ASP A 693 -13.05 -19.26 11.78
C ASP A 693 -11.85 -19.98 12.40
N ILE A 694 -12.07 -20.47 13.61
CA ILE A 694 -11.24 -21.48 14.29
C ILE A 694 -12.09 -22.75 14.34
N ARG A 695 -11.64 -23.78 13.64
CA ARG A 695 -12.40 -25.02 13.45
C ARG A 695 -11.54 -26.27 13.55
N VAL A 696 -12.18 -27.40 13.55
CA VAL A 696 -11.56 -28.72 13.39
C VAL A 696 -11.22 -28.92 11.91
N MET A 697 -9.95 -29.07 11.60
CA MET A 697 -9.44 -29.26 10.23
C MET A 697 -9.64 -30.70 9.75
N GLU A 698 -9.44 -30.95 8.45
CA GLU A 698 -9.61 -32.28 7.82
C GLU A 698 -8.79 -33.41 8.50
N ASN A 699 -7.70 -33.06 9.16
CA ASN A 699 -6.88 -34.01 9.93
C ASN A 699 -7.40 -34.26 11.36
N GLY A 700 -8.56 -33.74 11.73
CA GLY A 700 -9.18 -33.88 13.05
C GLY A 700 -8.60 -32.96 14.14
N LYS A 701 -7.68 -32.07 13.81
CA LYS A 701 -7.01 -31.15 14.75
C LYS A 701 -7.59 -29.76 14.66
N LEU A 702 -7.52 -28.98 15.74
CA LEU A 702 -7.95 -27.59 15.76
C LEU A 702 -7.03 -26.74 14.86
N GLY A 703 -7.60 -25.81 14.13
CA GLY A 703 -6.85 -24.96 13.22
C GLY A 703 -7.68 -23.88 12.53
N PHE A 704 -7.14 -23.32 11.47
CA PHE A 704 -7.73 -22.28 10.64
C PHE A 704 -7.15 -22.31 9.23
N THR A 705 -7.81 -21.67 8.29
CA THR A 705 -7.26 -21.44 6.95
C THR A 705 -6.92 -19.97 6.77
N ARG A 706 -5.76 -19.70 6.17
CA ARG A 706 -5.34 -18.36 5.78
C ARG A 706 -4.60 -18.43 4.44
N GLU A 707 -4.96 -17.57 3.49
CA GLU A 707 -4.48 -17.64 2.12
C GLU A 707 -4.79 -19.03 1.52
N LEU A 708 -3.82 -19.71 0.95
CA LEU A 708 -3.98 -21.07 0.44
C LEU A 708 -3.57 -22.16 1.45
N TYR A 709 -3.26 -21.78 2.69
CA TYR A 709 -2.72 -22.67 3.69
C TYR A 709 -3.77 -23.08 4.71
N ASP A 710 -3.87 -24.38 4.93
CA ASP A 710 -4.54 -24.96 6.09
C ASP A 710 -3.54 -25.07 7.24
N TYR A 711 -3.77 -24.31 8.31
CA TYR A 711 -2.96 -24.32 9.52
C TYR A 711 -3.63 -25.17 10.59
N TYR A 712 -2.86 -25.94 11.32
CA TYR A 712 -3.37 -26.75 12.42
C TYR A 712 -2.36 -26.79 13.59
N PHE A 713 -2.90 -26.93 14.80
CA PHE A 713 -2.11 -27.20 15.99
C PHE A 713 -1.94 -28.72 16.15
N ASP A 714 -0.79 -29.19 16.62
CA ASP A 714 -0.57 -30.61 16.85
C ASP A 714 -1.23 -31.06 18.16
N TYR A 715 -2.56 -30.93 18.22
CA TYR A 715 -3.38 -31.20 19.39
C TYR A 715 -4.76 -31.77 19.01
N GLU A 716 -5.12 -32.90 19.63
CA GLU A 716 -6.44 -33.51 19.51
C GLU A 716 -7.30 -33.10 20.70
N LEU A 717 -8.52 -32.63 20.42
CA LEU A 717 -9.45 -32.21 21.46
C LEU A 717 -9.94 -33.43 22.26
N PRO A 718 -9.77 -33.47 23.60
CA PRO A 718 -10.20 -34.60 24.42
C PRO A 718 -11.72 -34.64 24.59
N VAL A 719 -12.29 -35.85 24.61
CA VAL A 719 -13.75 -36.08 24.86
C VAL A 719 -13.97 -36.42 26.34
N GLY A 720 -15.00 -35.84 26.92
CA GLY A 720 -15.42 -36.13 28.32
C GLY A 720 -14.43 -35.60 29.37
N LYS A 721 -13.54 -34.70 28.98
CA LYS A 721 -12.57 -34.06 29.87
C LYS A 721 -12.59 -32.56 29.63
N LYS A 722 -12.73 -31.76 30.69
CA LYS A 722 -12.54 -30.31 30.63
C LYS A 722 -11.06 -29.99 30.40
N VAL A 723 -10.76 -29.16 29.46
CA VAL A 723 -9.41 -28.63 29.16
C VAL A 723 -9.47 -27.11 29.04
N ASN A 724 -8.47 -26.42 29.60
CA ASN A 724 -8.29 -24.99 29.36
C ASN A 724 -7.41 -24.81 28.11
N LEU A 725 -7.96 -24.09 27.13
CA LEU A 725 -7.25 -23.75 25.90
C LEU A 725 -6.97 -22.25 25.84
N LYS A 726 -5.79 -21.87 25.30
CA LYS A 726 -5.48 -20.47 25.01
C LYS A 726 -4.81 -20.40 23.64
N ILE A 727 -5.34 -19.57 22.75
CA ILE A 727 -4.80 -19.28 21.43
C ILE A 727 -4.19 -17.89 21.48
N VAL A 728 -2.92 -17.78 21.14
CA VAL A 728 -2.15 -16.52 21.13
C VAL A 728 -1.75 -16.19 19.71
N SER A 729 -2.21 -15.06 19.17
CA SER A 729 -1.83 -14.58 17.86
C SER A 729 -0.85 -13.42 17.96
N THR A 730 0.30 -13.56 17.28
CA THR A 730 1.32 -12.52 17.18
C THR A 730 1.63 -12.23 15.71
N GLN A 731 2.41 -11.20 15.42
CA GLN A 731 2.84 -10.90 14.04
C GLN A 731 3.70 -12.00 13.39
N GLN A 732 4.19 -12.95 14.17
CA GLN A 732 5.10 -13.98 13.67
C GLN A 732 4.50 -15.38 13.68
N LYS A 733 3.58 -15.66 14.60
CA LYS A 733 3.02 -16.99 14.81
C LYS A 733 1.70 -16.96 15.55
N THR A 734 0.93 -18.03 15.40
CA THR A 734 -0.22 -18.34 16.26
C THR A 734 0.11 -19.59 17.04
N GLU A 735 -0.03 -19.56 18.37
CA GLU A 735 0.38 -20.62 19.30
C GLU A 735 -0.80 -21.08 20.16
N LEU A 736 -0.91 -22.38 20.36
CA LEU A 736 -1.90 -23.01 21.26
C LEU A 736 -1.26 -23.44 22.57
N PHE A 737 -1.97 -23.16 23.66
CA PHE A 737 -1.66 -23.68 24.99
C PHE A 737 -2.83 -24.54 25.47
N ALA A 738 -2.54 -25.69 26.09
CA ALA A 738 -3.51 -26.55 26.74
C ALA A 738 -3.11 -26.74 28.21
N ASP A 739 -4.05 -26.47 29.14
CA ASP A 739 -3.83 -26.51 30.59
C ASP A 739 -2.54 -25.73 30.99
N GLY A 740 -2.34 -24.54 30.37
CA GLY A 740 -1.21 -23.65 30.62
C GLY A 740 0.13 -24.09 30.02
N ARG A 741 0.18 -25.20 29.26
CA ARG A 741 1.40 -25.68 28.61
C ARG A 741 1.32 -25.43 27.10
N SER A 742 2.41 -24.91 26.52
CA SER A 742 2.49 -24.78 25.06
C SER A 742 2.38 -26.15 24.40
N VAL A 743 1.46 -26.24 23.47
CA VAL A 743 1.31 -27.37 22.53
C VAL A 743 2.19 -27.16 21.30
N GLY A 744 2.48 -25.89 20.99
CA GLY A 744 3.25 -25.47 19.85
C GLY A 744 2.52 -24.47 18.97
N THR A 745 3.21 -24.02 17.93
CA THR A 745 2.66 -23.12 16.94
C THR A 745 1.81 -23.85 15.92
N ALA A 746 0.84 -23.16 15.33
CA ALA A 746 0.13 -23.66 14.16
C ALA A 746 1.12 -23.93 13.02
N VAL A 747 0.91 -25.03 12.30
CA VAL A 747 1.75 -25.48 11.19
C VAL A 747 0.92 -25.50 9.93
N GLY A 748 1.38 -24.75 8.92
CA GLY A 748 0.69 -24.61 7.63
C GLY A 748 1.06 -25.69 6.64
N LYS A 749 0.05 -26.05 5.84
CA LYS A 749 0.16 -26.97 4.72
C LYS A 749 -0.53 -26.35 3.50
N PHE A 750 0.23 -26.17 2.43
CA PHE A 750 -0.29 -25.70 1.16
C PHE A 750 -0.52 -26.87 0.22
N VAL A 751 -1.77 -27.07 -0.17
CA VAL A 751 -2.19 -28.10 -1.12
C VAL A 751 -2.70 -27.43 -2.38
N HIS A 752 -2.11 -27.76 -3.53
CA HIS A 752 -2.44 -27.21 -4.82
C HIS A 752 -2.65 -28.35 -5.82
N ASN A 753 -3.79 -28.40 -6.49
CA ASN A 753 -4.19 -29.51 -7.37
C ASN A 753 -4.11 -30.89 -6.71
N GLY A 754 -4.48 -31.00 -5.43
CA GLY A 754 -4.40 -32.25 -4.68
C GLY A 754 -2.97 -32.69 -4.32
N GLN A 755 -1.97 -31.87 -4.62
CA GLN A 755 -0.56 -32.13 -4.27
C GLN A 755 -0.10 -31.17 -3.17
N VAL A 756 0.57 -31.71 -2.16
CA VAL A 756 1.23 -30.90 -1.16
C VAL A 756 2.42 -30.17 -1.81
N LYS A 757 2.35 -28.84 -1.87
CA LYS A 757 3.41 -28.00 -2.43
C LYS A 757 4.38 -27.48 -1.38
N LYS A 758 3.86 -27.13 -0.20
CA LYS A 758 4.65 -26.70 0.95
C LYS A 758 4.05 -27.30 2.23
N GLU A 759 4.88 -27.63 3.18
CA GLU A 759 4.47 -28.15 4.48
C GLU A 759 5.42 -27.64 5.57
N GLY A 760 4.93 -27.56 6.81
CA GLY A 760 5.76 -27.15 7.95
C GLY A 760 5.94 -25.65 8.08
N ILE A 761 5.13 -24.81 7.42
CA ILE A 761 5.16 -23.35 7.53
C ILE A 761 4.65 -22.95 8.92
N LYS A 762 5.46 -22.18 9.65
CA LYS A 762 5.16 -21.76 11.03
C LYS A 762 4.81 -20.27 11.17
N ASN A 763 4.93 -19.48 10.11
CA ASN A 763 4.65 -18.06 10.13
C ASN A 763 3.13 -17.79 9.96
N ALA A 764 2.36 -18.34 10.88
CA ALA A 764 0.91 -18.31 10.86
C ALA A 764 0.42 -17.13 11.71
N THR A 765 0.34 -15.94 11.11
CA THR A 765 -0.39 -14.81 11.71
C THR A 765 -1.89 -15.01 11.48
N PHE A 766 -2.72 -14.57 12.42
CA PHE A 766 -4.15 -14.76 12.31
C PHE A 766 -4.91 -13.69 13.13
N ALA A 767 -5.86 -13.00 12.51
CA ALA A 767 -6.80 -12.17 13.26
C ALA A 767 -7.80 -13.08 13.99
N LEU A 768 -7.98 -12.89 15.28
CA LEU A 768 -8.86 -13.73 16.08
C LEU A 768 -10.34 -13.44 15.74
N PRO A 769 -11.10 -14.42 15.19
CA PRO A 769 -12.51 -14.27 14.87
C PRO A 769 -13.33 -14.48 16.13
N ILE A 770 -13.79 -13.43 16.75
CA ILE A 770 -14.46 -13.49 18.03
C ILE A 770 -15.90 -12.97 18.02
N GLU A 771 -16.45 -12.60 16.86
CA GLU A 771 -17.84 -12.16 16.73
C GLU A 771 -18.82 -13.16 17.32
N ARG A 772 -18.56 -14.45 17.14
CA ARG A 772 -19.40 -15.52 17.66
C ARG A 772 -18.58 -16.58 18.39
N ILE A 773 -19.09 -16.98 19.54
CA ILE A 773 -18.69 -18.21 20.23
C ILE A 773 -19.65 -19.29 19.74
N GLY A 774 -19.17 -20.25 18.97
CA GLY A 774 -19.96 -21.19 18.18
C GLY A 774 -20.06 -20.76 16.71
N SER A 775 -21.09 -21.20 15.98
CA SER A 775 -21.23 -20.98 14.55
C SER A 775 -22.68 -20.86 14.09
N LYS A 776 -22.89 -20.10 13.01
CA LYS A 776 -24.17 -20.03 12.26
C LYS A 776 -24.47 -21.30 11.46
N THR A 777 -23.51 -22.17 11.26
CA THR A 777 -23.63 -23.30 10.34
C THR A 777 -23.34 -24.65 10.97
N ASN A 778 -22.23 -24.79 11.68
CA ASN A 778 -21.70 -26.07 12.13
C ASN A 778 -20.84 -25.88 13.41
N ALA A 779 -21.47 -25.58 14.52
CA ALA A 779 -20.80 -25.34 15.78
C ALA A 779 -20.17 -26.63 16.34
N LEU A 780 -19.02 -26.47 17.01
CA LEU A 780 -18.41 -27.56 17.79
C LEU A 780 -19.23 -27.86 19.04
N ALA A 781 -19.93 -28.99 19.04
CA ALA A 781 -20.83 -29.38 20.13
C ALA A 781 -20.06 -29.65 21.44
N GLY A 782 -20.38 -28.90 22.48
CA GLY A 782 -19.69 -28.99 23.76
C GLY A 782 -20.14 -27.93 24.75
N LYS A 783 -19.42 -27.90 25.87
CA LYS A 783 -19.58 -26.87 26.90
C LYS A 783 -18.37 -25.94 26.89
N ILE A 784 -18.64 -24.65 26.89
CA ILE A 784 -17.61 -23.61 26.95
C ILE A 784 -17.82 -22.82 28.25
N ASP A 785 -16.70 -22.44 28.90
CA ASP A 785 -16.70 -21.69 30.13
C ASP A 785 -15.43 -20.80 30.20
N ASN A 786 -15.44 -19.80 31.09
CA ASN A 786 -14.29 -18.93 31.37
C ASN A 786 -13.62 -18.35 30.12
N VAL A 787 -14.41 -17.82 29.19
CA VAL A 787 -13.87 -17.17 28.00
C VAL A 787 -13.27 -15.82 28.37
N VAL A 788 -12.00 -15.63 28.04
CA VAL A 788 -11.26 -14.37 28.26
C VAL A 788 -10.56 -13.96 26.96
N VAL A 789 -10.87 -12.78 26.49
CA VAL A 789 -10.20 -12.12 25.38
C VAL A 789 -9.28 -11.03 25.93
N SER A 790 -8.00 -11.10 25.65
CA SER A 790 -7.01 -10.21 26.28
C SER A 790 -5.90 -9.80 25.30
N ALA A 791 -5.27 -8.65 25.55
CA ALA A 791 -4.00 -8.34 24.90
C ALA A 791 -2.92 -9.34 25.36
N VAL A 792 -2.02 -9.66 24.43
CA VAL A 792 -0.78 -10.37 24.79
C VAL A 792 0.20 -9.30 25.27
N ASN A 793 0.64 -9.47 26.53
CA ASN A 793 1.77 -8.65 26.96
C ASN A 793 3.01 -9.14 26.21
N THR A 794 3.36 -8.43 25.14
CA THR A 794 4.56 -8.67 24.32
C THR A 794 5.80 -8.05 24.97
N GLU A 795 5.63 -7.34 26.09
CA GLU A 795 6.79 -6.92 26.86
C GLU A 795 7.54 -8.18 27.28
N ASP A 796 8.71 -8.31 26.71
CA ASP A 796 9.63 -9.39 27.01
C ASP A 796 9.88 -9.40 28.53
N LYS A 797 9.59 -10.53 29.19
CA LYS A 797 9.77 -10.71 30.62
C LYS A 797 11.18 -10.35 31.10
N TYR A 798 12.10 -10.28 30.15
CA TYR A 798 13.48 -9.88 30.28
C TYR A 798 13.74 -8.68 29.38
N ASN A 799 13.45 -7.48 29.79
CA ASN A 799 13.65 -6.25 29.01
C ASN A 799 14.97 -6.30 28.21
N LYS A 800 14.88 -6.73 26.95
CA LYS A 800 16.06 -6.92 26.08
C LYS A 800 16.85 -5.64 25.85
N LYS A 801 16.22 -4.48 26.05
CA LYS A 801 16.89 -3.17 25.98
C LYS A 801 17.99 -3.02 27.03
N ASP A 802 17.91 -3.77 28.15
CA ASP A 802 18.89 -3.74 29.23
C ASP A 802 19.97 -4.79 29.09
N TRP A 803 19.92 -5.62 28.01
CA TRP A 803 20.94 -6.62 27.78
C TRP A 803 22.17 -6.02 27.12
N THR A 804 23.30 -6.28 27.70
CA THR A 804 24.59 -6.09 27.06
C THR A 804 25.01 -7.41 26.44
N ILE A 805 24.93 -7.50 25.13
CA ILE A 805 25.27 -8.71 24.39
C ILE A 805 26.60 -8.49 23.73
N THR A 806 27.51 -9.43 23.91
CA THR A 806 28.82 -9.41 23.29
C THR A 806 29.05 -10.70 22.53
N THR A 807 29.72 -10.59 21.41
CA THR A 807 30.18 -11.71 20.58
C THR A 807 31.66 -11.53 20.30
N ASP A 808 32.36 -12.59 20.02
CA ASP A 808 33.75 -12.55 19.60
C ASP A 808 33.92 -12.23 18.12
N SER A 809 32.87 -12.31 17.33
CA SER A 809 32.86 -11.82 15.95
C SER A 809 31.45 -11.48 15.45
N GLU A 810 31.40 -10.53 14.54
CA GLU A 810 30.20 -10.15 13.80
C GLU A 810 30.53 -10.04 12.32
N TYR A 811 29.58 -10.40 11.46
CA TYR A 811 29.78 -10.29 10.03
C TYR A 811 29.94 -8.82 9.60
N SER A 812 31.08 -8.51 9.04
CA SER A 812 31.50 -7.14 8.74
C SER A 812 30.68 -6.46 7.60
N ASN A 813 30.07 -7.27 6.73
CA ASN A 813 29.19 -6.77 5.67
C ASN A 813 27.74 -6.69 6.16
N ASN A 814 27.53 -5.92 7.21
CA ASN A 814 26.24 -5.77 7.88
C ASN A 814 25.16 -5.27 6.91
N SER A 815 24.02 -5.94 6.88
CA SER A 815 22.84 -5.61 6.10
C SER A 815 21.64 -5.28 7.00
N ALA A 816 20.52 -4.85 6.42
CA ALA A 816 19.30 -4.59 7.18
C ALA A 816 18.79 -5.83 7.94
N THR A 817 19.03 -7.03 7.39
CA THR A 817 18.51 -8.29 7.92
C THR A 817 19.56 -9.21 8.52
N GLU A 818 20.84 -8.92 8.36
CA GLU A 818 21.92 -9.82 8.74
C GLU A 818 23.15 -9.07 9.25
N GLY A 819 23.89 -9.65 10.19
CA GLY A 819 25.19 -9.14 10.65
C GLY A 819 25.31 -9.02 12.14
N GLU A 820 25.02 -7.87 12.72
CA GLU A 820 25.22 -7.54 14.12
C GLU A 820 24.52 -8.49 15.09
N VAL A 821 25.14 -8.77 16.24
CA VAL A 821 24.58 -9.65 17.26
C VAL A 821 23.22 -9.19 17.80
N THR A 822 22.95 -7.90 17.77
CA THR A 822 21.67 -7.32 18.16
C THR A 822 20.51 -7.85 17.33
N LYS A 823 20.74 -8.26 16.10
CA LYS A 823 19.73 -8.87 15.22
C LYS A 823 19.22 -10.23 15.67
N ALA A 824 19.96 -10.91 16.52
CA ALA A 824 19.48 -12.16 17.13
C ALA A 824 18.38 -11.91 18.20
N PHE A 825 18.19 -10.67 18.64
CA PHE A 825 17.34 -10.31 19.77
C PHE A 825 16.42 -9.12 19.53
N ASP A 826 16.36 -8.60 18.31
CA ASP A 826 15.56 -7.44 17.93
C ASP A 826 14.06 -7.74 17.78
N GLY A 827 13.69 -9.00 17.95
CA GLY A 827 12.29 -9.45 17.86
C GLY A 827 11.78 -9.63 16.44
N LYS A 828 12.61 -9.45 15.42
CA LYS A 828 12.24 -9.58 14.01
C LYS A 828 12.60 -10.98 13.50
N ALA A 829 11.64 -11.66 12.88
CA ALA A 829 11.85 -13.04 12.37
C ALA A 829 12.72 -13.09 11.10
N ASP A 830 12.85 -11.98 10.41
CA ASP A 830 13.60 -11.83 9.17
C ASP A 830 15.03 -11.31 9.37
N THR A 831 15.40 -11.01 10.60
CA THR A 831 16.76 -10.60 10.96
C THR A 831 17.54 -11.75 11.61
N LYS A 832 18.83 -11.79 11.40
CA LYS A 832 19.71 -12.80 11.99
C LYS A 832 21.09 -12.26 12.30
N TRP A 833 21.63 -12.69 13.42
CA TRP A 833 23.05 -12.54 13.68
C TRP A 833 23.87 -13.52 12.84
N HIS A 834 25.02 -13.07 12.41
CA HIS A 834 25.97 -13.88 11.66
C HIS A 834 27.40 -13.58 12.13
N SER A 835 28.16 -14.62 12.44
CA SER A 835 29.58 -14.47 12.74
C SER A 835 30.41 -14.12 11.50
N GLU A 836 31.56 -13.52 11.67
CA GLU A 836 32.47 -13.22 10.56
C GLU A 836 32.88 -14.52 9.84
N TRP A 837 32.85 -14.48 8.52
CA TRP A 837 33.30 -15.58 7.67
C TRP A 837 33.89 -15.06 6.37
N GLN A 838 34.73 -15.86 5.73
CA GLN A 838 35.28 -15.59 4.41
C GLN A 838 34.95 -16.71 3.45
N ALA A 839 34.71 -16.41 2.19
CA ALA A 839 34.43 -17.38 1.17
C ALA A 839 35.58 -18.41 1.09
N GLY A 840 35.28 -19.68 1.14
CA GLY A 840 36.23 -20.77 1.17
C GLY A 840 36.84 -21.12 2.52
N ALA A 841 36.69 -20.29 3.52
CA ALA A 841 37.23 -20.56 4.85
C ALA A 841 36.50 -21.73 5.51
N GLY A 842 35.20 -21.81 5.36
CA GLY A 842 34.42 -22.91 5.91
C GLY A 842 34.78 -24.26 5.35
N GLU A 843 35.10 -24.34 4.10
CA GLU A 843 35.52 -25.59 3.48
C GLU A 843 36.83 -26.11 4.03
N THR A 844 37.75 -25.19 4.28
CA THR A 844 39.08 -25.56 4.80
C THR A 844 39.07 -25.90 6.26
N ASN A 845 38.15 -25.31 7.01
CA ASN A 845 38.13 -25.44 8.45
C ASN A 845 36.97 -26.27 8.97
N GLY A 846 36.30 -26.75 8.05
CA GLY A 846 35.14 -27.37 8.51
C GLY A 846 34.18 -26.44 9.17
N ARG A 847 34.26 -25.63 9.39
CA ARG A 847 33.62 -25.14 9.96
C ARG A 847 33.59 -24.22 10.25
N LEU A 848 33.49 -23.96 9.97
CA LEU A 848 33.60 -23.33 10.55
C LEU A 848 32.79 -22.93 10.92
N HIS A 849 32.63 -23.15 10.59
CA HIS A 849 32.14 -23.04 11.05
C HIS A 849 32.02 -23.61 11.70
N ASP A 850 32.07 -24.05 11.40
CA ASP A 850 32.28 -24.55 12.35
C ASP A 850 33.49 -24.35 12.89
N GLY A 851 33.74 -24.09 12.71
CA GLY A 851 34.83 -23.83 13.20
C GLY A 851 35.57 -22.77 12.92
N ALA A 852 35.04 -22.22 12.37
CA ALA A 852 35.71 -21.23 12.24
C ALA A 852 35.82 -20.38 13.12
N PRO A 853 36.28 -20.28 13.34
CA PRO A 853 36.39 -19.57 14.08
C PRO A 853 36.66 -18.42 14.58
N THR A 854 36.02 -17.69 14.04
CA THR A 854 35.95 -16.35 14.56
C THR A 854 34.84 -16.11 15.49
N GLY A 855 33.98 -16.99 15.74
CA GLY A 855 32.91 -16.88 16.69
C GLY A 855 32.51 -18.21 17.24
N GLN A 856 32.26 -18.29 18.50
CA GLN A 856 31.59 -19.42 19.10
C GLN A 856 30.12 -19.09 19.17
N GLY A 857 29.43 -19.46 18.12
CA GLY A 857 27.99 -19.27 18.12
C GLY A 857 27.36 -20.13 19.24
N THR A 858 26.55 -19.53 20.02
CA THR A 858 25.72 -20.21 21.04
C THR A 858 24.26 -20.07 20.72
#